data_63f21362d25818879119d98320e53b42
#
_entry.id   63f21362d25818879119d98320e53b42
#
_cell.length_a   1.000
_cell.length_b   1.000
_cell.length_c   1.000
_cell.angle_alpha   90.00
_cell.angle_beta   90.00
_cell.angle_gamma   90.00
#
_symmetry.space_group_name_H-M   'P 1'
#
loop_
_entity.id
_entity.type
_entity.pdbx_description
1 polymer ?
#
loop_
_entity_poly.entity_id
_entity_poly.type
_entity_poly.pdbx_seq_one_letter_code
_entity_poly.pdbx_strand_id
1 'polypeptide(L)'
;MNWLNEVLHNDPNPLETQEWLESIKAVIDVEGPERAHQLLEGMVEQTRRAGAYLPFSPTTEYVNTISPANEAKHPGDSALEWKIRSIIRWNAMATVVRANRKPGDLGGHIASFASSATLYDVGFNHFWRAPSDNHPGDLLFIQGHSAPGIYARAFLEGRISQSQLDNFRMEVDGQGISSYPHPWLMPEFWQTPTVSMGLGPLAAIYQAQFMRYLENRGLIEKSDRKVWCFIGDGESDEPETLGAIALAGREGLDNLIFVVNCNLQRLDGPVRGNGKIIQELEGVFRGGGWNVIKLLWGGYWDALLAKDSDGVLRKLMMETVDGEYQNCKAFGGAYTRANFFGKYPETAAMVAGLSNDDIWRLNRGGHDPHKVYAAYHQAVNTTGMPTVILAKTVKGYGMGSAGEALNPTHQTKKLDDAAVKHFRDRFNIPVTDAQLEDGQVPFYHPGEDSPEVQYLKERRSVLGGFLPSRRPKASKSFVAPTLDKFERLLKDSGERSYSTTMSFVQSLNIALRDKELGPRIVPIVADEARTFGMEGMFRQIGIYAPFGQKYKPVDADQLMYYREDQTGQVLQQGISEPGAIASWMAAGTSYSVSDVPMLPFYIYYSMFGFQRVGDIAWQAADMRTRGFLLGGTAGRTTLNGEGLQHEDGFSQVIAGSIPNVRSYDPTFGFEVTVIMQHGMKAMMEDQIDEYYYITLMNENYAHPGMPEGAAEGIIKGMYLLKDAGKPKKGELRVQLLGSGTILREAIAAAELLDKDFGVTADIWSCPSLNEVRRDGYAVERWNRLHPEAEQRKPYVTQLLEGRQGPAVAATDYVRAFADQIRAFVPMTYTVLGTDGFGRSDTRANLRRFFEVDRYYIAHAAIAALAKDGKMTGKDVARAIKQYKIDPEKANPVGV
;
A
#
# COMPACT_ATOMS: atom_id res chain seq x y z
N MET A 1 -6.41 8.15 48.40
CA MET A 1 -7.07 9.23 49.16
C MET A 1 -6.74 10.65 48.68
N ASN A 2 -5.57 10.93 48.08
CA ASN A 2 -5.25 12.32 47.70
C ASN A 2 -6.03 12.93 46.55
N TRP A 3 -6.29 12.18 45.46
CA TRP A 3 -7.12 12.70 44.38
C TRP A 3 -8.59 12.93 44.83
N LEU A 4 -9.10 12.02 45.68
CA LEU A 4 -10.38 12.17 46.28
C LEU A 4 -10.40 13.45 47.15
N ASN A 5 -9.36 13.70 47.91
CA ASN A 5 -9.20 14.92 48.71
C ASN A 5 -9.07 16.19 47.86
N GLU A 6 -8.39 16.12 46.69
CA GLU A 6 -8.37 17.23 45.72
C GLU A 6 -9.76 17.50 45.08
N VAL A 7 -10.48 16.47 44.73
CA VAL A 7 -11.86 16.57 44.22
C VAL A 7 -12.78 17.10 45.28
N LEU A 8 -12.63 16.64 46.53
CA LEU A 8 -13.44 17.03 47.66
C LEU A 8 -13.06 18.41 48.27
N HIS A 9 -11.85 18.89 48.01
CA HIS A 9 -11.37 20.18 48.62
C HIS A 9 -12.09 21.42 48.07
N ASN A 10 -12.62 21.36 46.84
CA ASN A 10 -13.43 22.42 46.23
C ASN A 10 -14.90 22.01 46.02
N ASP A 11 -15.33 20.88 46.59
CA ASP A 11 -16.65 20.34 46.44
C ASP A 11 -17.63 21.08 47.39
N PRO A 12 -18.75 21.59 46.85
CA PRO A 12 -19.75 22.24 47.69
C PRO A 12 -20.48 21.27 48.67
N ASN A 13 -20.42 19.97 48.40
CA ASN A 13 -21.01 18.93 49.27
C ASN A 13 -20.18 17.64 49.31
N PRO A 14 -19.01 17.63 50.01
CA PRO A 14 -18.09 16.51 50.04
C PRO A 14 -18.69 15.19 50.53
N LEU A 15 -19.65 15.26 51.43
CA LEU A 15 -20.31 14.07 52.02
C LEU A 15 -21.15 13.35 50.94
N GLU A 16 -21.98 14.08 50.20
CA GLU A 16 -22.81 13.55 49.14
C GLU A 16 -21.95 12.92 48.02
N THR A 17 -20.84 13.58 47.64
CA THR A 17 -19.91 13.07 46.66
C THR A 17 -19.27 11.76 47.12
N GLN A 18 -18.91 11.65 48.37
CA GLN A 18 -18.38 10.43 48.96
C GLN A 18 -19.38 9.30 48.94
N GLU A 19 -20.68 9.55 49.30
CA GLU A 19 -21.72 8.57 49.25
C GLU A 19 -21.96 8.03 47.84
N TRP A 20 -21.94 8.87 46.81
CA TRP A 20 -22.05 8.44 45.42
C TRP A 20 -20.90 7.54 45.02
N LEU A 21 -19.65 7.88 45.36
CA LEU A 21 -18.44 7.10 45.06
C LEU A 21 -18.44 5.75 45.78
N GLU A 22 -18.90 5.70 47.04
CA GLU A 22 -19.06 4.45 47.80
C GLU A 22 -20.18 3.56 47.22
N SER A 23 -21.26 4.16 46.75
CA SER A 23 -22.34 3.43 46.09
C SER A 23 -21.92 2.77 44.79
N ILE A 24 -21.22 3.47 43.90
CA ILE A 24 -20.72 2.87 42.67
C ILE A 24 -19.67 1.79 42.93
N LYS A 25 -18.82 1.98 43.94
CA LYS A 25 -17.89 0.95 44.39
C LYS A 25 -18.59 -0.30 44.89
N ALA A 26 -19.64 -0.18 45.69
CA ALA A 26 -20.42 -1.31 46.15
C ALA A 26 -21.04 -2.07 44.97
N VAL A 27 -21.53 -1.38 43.94
CA VAL A 27 -22.05 -2.02 42.73
C VAL A 27 -20.93 -2.81 42.00
N ILE A 28 -19.75 -2.25 41.89
CA ILE A 28 -18.59 -2.95 41.27
C ILE A 28 -18.27 -4.21 42.06
N ASP A 29 -18.22 -4.11 43.39
CA ASP A 29 -17.81 -5.21 44.26
C ASP A 29 -18.86 -6.34 44.34
N VAL A 30 -20.15 -6.02 44.18
CA VAL A 30 -21.26 -6.98 44.34
C VAL A 30 -21.80 -7.49 43.02
N GLU A 31 -22.03 -6.58 42.03
CA GLU A 31 -22.69 -6.89 40.76
C GLU A 31 -21.73 -6.91 39.57
N GLY A 32 -20.49 -6.46 39.76
CA GLY A 32 -19.43 -6.44 38.76
C GLY A 32 -19.37 -5.14 37.94
N PRO A 33 -18.28 -4.99 37.18
CA PRO A 33 -17.99 -3.75 36.42
C PRO A 33 -18.98 -3.47 35.28
N GLU A 34 -19.64 -4.50 34.72
CA GLU A 34 -20.61 -4.33 33.64
C GLU A 34 -21.88 -3.63 34.11
N ARG A 35 -22.35 -3.96 35.31
CA ARG A 35 -23.50 -3.27 35.92
C ARG A 35 -23.18 -1.83 36.28
N ALA A 36 -21.98 -1.57 36.82
CA ALA A 36 -21.51 -0.23 37.08
C ALA A 36 -21.45 0.61 35.81
N HIS A 37 -20.97 0.03 34.72
CA HIS A 37 -20.93 0.68 33.42
C HIS A 37 -22.31 1.11 32.93
N GLN A 38 -23.33 0.23 33.00
CA GLN A 38 -24.70 0.55 32.60
C GLN A 38 -25.29 1.71 33.43
N LEU A 39 -25.02 1.73 34.74
CA LEU A 39 -25.48 2.81 35.62
C LEU A 39 -24.80 4.14 35.27
N LEU A 40 -23.48 4.14 35.02
CA LEU A 40 -22.75 5.33 34.66
C LEU A 40 -23.18 5.88 33.29
N GLU A 41 -23.48 5.03 32.32
CA GLU A 41 -24.03 5.47 31.00
C GLU A 41 -25.39 6.16 31.19
N GLY A 42 -26.28 5.58 32.02
CA GLY A 42 -27.58 6.18 32.33
C GLY A 42 -27.44 7.56 33.02
N MET A 43 -26.52 7.68 33.96
CA MET A 43 -26.24 8.94 34.66
C MET A 43 -25.64 10.00 33.73
N VAL A 44 -24.68 9.62 32.87
CA VAL A 44 -24.07 10.50 31.86
C VAL A 44 -25.15 11.01 30.88
N GLU A 45 -26.03 10.13 30.41
CA GLU A 45 -27.09 10.51 29.47
C GLU A 45 -28.11 11.46 30.12
N GLN A 46 -28.48 11.21 31.36
CA GLN A 46 -29.41 12.07 32.12
C GLN A 46 -28.76 13.46 32.35
N THR A 47 -27.47 13.50 32.67
CA THR A 47 -26.71 14.75 32.89
C THR A 47 -26.59 15.57 31.60
N ARG A 48 -26.36 14.90 30.47
CA ARG A 48 -26.34 15.55 29.12
C ARG A 48 -27.70 16.15 28.77
N ARG A 49 -28.77 15.41 28.98
CA ARG A 49 -30.15 15.90 28.77
C ARG A 49 -30.50 17.12 29.63
N ALA A 50 -29.94 17.21 30.82
CA ALA A 50 -30.08 18.37 31.69
C ALA A 50 -29.21 19.56 31.24
N GLY A 51 -28.41 19.44 30.17
CA GLY A 51 -27.61 20.52 29.65
C GLY A 51 -26.28 20.76 30.40
N ALA A 52 -25.87 19.87 31.30
CA ALA A 52 -24.62 19.99 32.02
C ALA A 52 -23.42 19.67 31.13
N TYR A 53 -22.37 20.43 31.26
CA TYR A 53 -21.08 20.13 30.64
C TYR A 53 -20.45 18.94 31.34
N LEU A 54 -20.18 17.87 30.59
CA LEU A 54 -19.45 16.71 31.08
C LEU A 54 -18.00 16.81 30.64
N PRO A 55 -17.03 16.75 31.56
CA PRO A 55 -15.64 16.64 31.20
C PRO A 55 -15.44 15.41 30.32
N PHE A 56 -14.79 15.59 29.17
CA PHE A 56 -14.46 14.53 28.26
C PHE A 56 -12.95 14.26 28.30
N SER A 57 -12.56 13.02 28.54
CA SER A 57 -11.20 12.55 28.29
C SER A 57 -11.22 11.44 27.24
N PRO A 58 -10.50 11.58 26.12
CA PRO A 58 -10.40 10.54 25.12
C PRO A 58 -9.52 9.37 25.58
N THR A 59 -8.89 9.49 26.73
CA THR A 59 -7.90 8.54 27.24
C THR A 59 -8.23 8.07 28.65
N THR A 60 -7.76 6.87 28.98
CA THR A 60 -7.82 6.28 30.31
C THR A 60 -6.47 6.45 31.03
N GLU A 61 -6.39 6.07 32.31
CA GLU A 61 -5.14 6.07 33.07
C GLU A 61 -4.02 5.32 32.33
N TYR A 62 -2.75 5.70 32.61
CA TYR A 62 -1.58 5.11 31.97
C TYR A 62 -1.19 3.76 32.60
N VAL A 63 -2.15 2.82 32.57
CA VAL A 63 -2.02 1.46 33.08
C VAL A 63 -2.50 0.46 32.05
N ASN A 64 -2.31 -0.84 32.29
CA ASN A 64 -2.82 -1.89 31.42
C ASN A 64 -4.36 -1.89 31.38
N THR A 65 -4.93 -2.09 30.19
CA THR A 65 -6.39 -2.21 30.04
C THR A 65 -6.94 -3.45 30.72
N ILE A 66 -6.22 -4.58 30.60
CA ILE A 66 -6.60 -5.84 31.22
C ILE A 66 -6.00 -5.89 32.63
N SER A 67 -6.85 -6.02 33.64
CA SER A 67 -6.41 -6.19 35.02
C SER A 67 -5.82 -7.60 35.23
N PRO A 68 -4.88 -7.78 36.19
CA PRO A 68 -4.29 -9.10 36.48
C PRO A 68 -5.30 -10.22 36.74
N ALA A 69 -6.46 -9.87 37.32
CA ALA A 69 -7.53 -10.83 37.62
C ALA A 69 -8.25 -11.34 36.35
N ASN A 70 -8.25 -10.54 35.27
CA ASN A 70 -8.93 -10.83 34.01
C ASN A 70 -8.00 -11.35 32.92
N GLU A 71 -6.72 -11.52 33.20
CA GLU A 71 -5.74 -12.02 32.22
C GLU A 71 -5.97 -13.50 31.90
N ALA A 72 -6.14 -13.81 30.63
CA ALA A 72 -6.10 -15.20 30.16
C ALA A 72 -4.72 -15.80 30.44
N LYS A 73 -4.70 -17.04 30.96
CA LYS A 73 -3.46 -17.73 31.32
C LYS A 73 -2.72 -18.18 30.06
N HIS A 74 -1.45 -17.85 30.02
CA HIS A 74 -0.53 -18.31 28.97
C HIS A 74 -0.39 -19.86 29.03
N PRO A 75 -0.70 -20.59 27.93
CA PRO A 75 -0.77 -22.04 27.96
C PRO A 75 0.57 -22.74 27.64
N GLY A 76 1.59 -21.99 27.17
CA GLY A 76 2.84 -22.53 26.67
C GLY A 76 3.88 -22.81 27.76
N ASP A 77 4.95 -23.53 27.39
CA ASP A 77 6.13 -23.69 28.23
C ASP A 77 6.98 -22.44 28.21
N SER A 78 6.84 -21.60 29.24
CA SER A 78 7.53 -20.31 29.35
C SER A 78 9.07 -20.42 29.29
N ALA A 79 9.64 -21.55 29.77
CA ALA A 79 11.08 -21.77 29.77
C ALA A 79 11.60 -22.10 28.37
N LEU A 80 10.90 -22.97 27.63
CA LEU A 80 11.23 -23.29 26.25
C LEU A 80 11.05 -22.09 25.34
N GLU A 81 9.93 -21.38 25.46
CA GLU A 81 9.66 -20.19 24.66
C GLU A 81 10.66 -19.07 24.93
N TRP A 82 11.11 -18.91 26.19
CA TRP A 82 12.17 -17.95 26.49
C TRP A 82 13.48 -18.31 25.76
N LYS A 83 13.87 -19.59 25.73
CA LYS A 83 15.06 -20.04 25.01
C LYS A 83 14.92 -19.87 23.50
N ILE A 84 13.79 -20.25 22.91
CA ILE A 84 13.50 -20.12 21.47
C ILE A 84 13.61 -18.65 21.09
N ARG A 85 12.94 -17.75 21.80
CA ARG A 85 12.96 -16.32 21.57
C ARG A 85 14.37 -15.73 21.73
N SER A 86 15.15 -16.23 22.67
CA SER A 86 16.54 -15.83 22.88
C SER A 86 17.42 -16.21 21.68
N ILE A 87 17.27 -17.44 21.17
CA ILE A 87 17.98 -17.91 19.97
C ILE A 87 17.57 -17.10 18.72
N ILE A 88 16.28 -16.81 18.56
CA ILE A 88 15.80 -15.97 17.45
C ILE A 88 16.39 -14.57 17.53
N ARG A 89 16.44 -13.95 18.72
CA ARG A 89 17.08 -12.64 18.94
C ARG A 89 18.56 -12.68 18.56
N TRP A 90 19.27 -13.72 18.96
CA TRP A 90 20.68 -13.91 18.64
C TRP A 90 20.90 -14.01 17.13
N ASN A 91 20.17 -14.90 16.45
CA ASN A 91 20.33 -15.12 15.02
C ASN A 91 19.91 -13.89 14.20
N ALA A 92 18.90 -13.14 14.63
CA ALA A 92 18.51 -11.87 14.00
C ALA A 92 19.61 -10.81 14.13
N MET A 93 20.23 -10.68 15.30
CA MET A 93 21.38 -9.81 15.54
C MET A 93 22.59 -10.27 14.70
N ALA A 94 22.91 -11.58 14.74
CA ALA A 94 24.01 -12.17 13.98
C ALA A 94 23.86 -11.92 12.47
N THR A 95 22.66 -12.07 11.91
CA THR A 95 22.36 -11.79 10.50
C THR A 95 22.79 -10.39 10.10
N VAL A 96 22.41 -9.38 10.88
CA VAL A 96 22.73 -7.98 10.58
C VAL A 96 24.22 -7.68 10.80
N VAL A 97 24.79 -8.13 11.93
CA VAL A 97 26.19 -7.86 12.26
C VAL A 97 27.13 -8.52 11.23
N ARG A 98 26.88 -9.79 10.86
CA ARG A 98 27.66 -10.51 9.85
C ARG A 98 27.58 -9.82 8.49
N ALA A 99 26.39 -9.39 8.06
CA ALA A 99 26.22 -8.64 6.80
C ALA A 99 27.04 -7.34 6.77
N ASN A 100 27.18 -6.65 7.91
CA ASN A 100 27.95 -5.39 7.99
C ASN A 100 29.46 -5.58 8.29
N ARG A 101 29.91 -6.80 8.63
CA ARG A 101 31.33 -7.15 8.72
C ARG A 101 31.89 -7.57 7.36
N LYS A 102 31.04 -7.94 6.39
CA LYS A 102 31.43 -8.15 5.01
C LYS A 102 31.71 -6.82 4.29
N PRO A 103 32.57 -6.80 3.25
CA PRO A 103 32.72 -5.62 2.40
C PRO A 103 31.38 -5.21 1.77
N GLY A 104 31.13 -3.90 1.70
CA GLY A 104 29.94 -3.37 1.01
C GLY A 104 28.90 -2.68 1.90
N ASP A 105 29.05 -2.76 3.22
CA ASP A 105 28.22 -1.99 4.20
C ASP A 105 26.70 -2.18 3.99
N LEU A 106 26.27 -3.43 3.94
CA LEU A 106 24.92 -3.84 3.50
C LEU A 106 23.76 -3.35 4.39
N GLY A 107 24.02 -2.87 5.59
CA GLY A 107 23.01 -2.35 6.51
C GLY A 107 22.16 -3.42 7.19
N GLY A 108 20.93 -3.06 7.55
CA GLY A 108 20.00 -3.86 8.32
C GLY A 108 19.66 -3.21 9.66
N HIS A 109 18.64 -3.74 10.34
CA HIS A 109 18.13 -3.17 11.59
C HIS A 109 18.06 -4.25 12.66
N ILE A 110 18.64 -3.99 13.83
CA ILE A 110 18.59 -4.86 15.01
C ILE A 110 17.48 -4.38 15.96
N ALA A 111 17.41 -3.08 16.17
CA ALA A 111 16.65 -2.45 17.25
C ALA A 111 15.14 -2.65 17.16
N SER A 112 14.56 -2.67 15.94
CA SER A 112 13.11 -2.83 15.73
C SER A 112 12.65 -4.23 16.11
N PHE A 113 13.31 -5.26 15.62
CA PHE A 113 13.00 -6.63 16.03
C PHE A 113 13.32 -6.88 17.50
N ALA A 114 14.42 -6.35 18.02
CA ALA A 114 14.77 -6.46 19.43
C ALA A 114 13.64 -5.95 20.33
N SER A 115 12.95 -4.87 19.97
CA SER A 115 11.80 -4.36 20.72
C SER A 115 10.54 -5.23 20.59
N SER A 116 10.28 -5.82 19.43
CA SER A 116 9.02 -6.52 19.09
C SER A 116 9.08 -8.04 19.19
N ALA A 117 10.25 -8.63 19.46
CA ALA A 117 10.44 -10.08 19.39
C ALA A 117 9.45 -10.89 20.24
N THR A 118 9.07 -10.40 21.45
CA THR A 118 8.06 -11.07 22.29
C THR A 118 6.67 -11.03 21.67
N LEU A 119 6.33 -9.92 21.02
CA LEU A 119 5.04 -9.74 20.33
C LEU A 119 4.92 -10.75 19.18
N TYR A 120 5.98 -10.92 18.37
CA TYR A 120 6.01 -11.89 17.28
C TYR A 120 6.00 -13.34 17.81
N ASP A 121 6.80 -13.63 18.81
CA ASP A 121 6.94 -14.99 19.35
C ASP A 121 5.61 -15.55 19.88
N VAL A 122 4.90 -14.77 20.70
CA VAL A 122 3.58 -15.14 21.21
C VAL A 122 2.56 -15.35 20.07
N GLY A 123 2.59 -14.49 19.04
CA GLY A 123 1.74 -14.63 17.87
C GLY A 123 1.99 -15.92 17.11
N PHE A 124 3.24 -16.22 16.80
CA PHE A 124 3.64 -17.45 16.10
C PHE A 124 3.36 -18.73 16.89
N ASN A 125 3.49 -18.69 18.21
CA ASN A 125 3.34 -19.89 19.04
C ASN A 125 1.89 -20.18 19.40
N HIS A 126 0.97 -19.17 19.45
CA HIS A 126 -0.34 -19.36 20.05
C HIS A 126 -1.52 -18.87 19.23
N PHE A 127 -1.33 -17.97 18.26
CA PHE A 127 -2.46 -17.28 17.62
C PHE A 127 -2.52 -17.42 16.10
N TRP A 128 -1.42 -17.24 15.40
CA TRP A 128 -1.42 -17.10 13.94
C TRP A 128 -1.51 -18.43 13.24
N ARG A 129 -2.64 -18.66 12.59
CA ARG A 129 -2.93 -19.91 11.88
C ARG A 129 -2.45 -19.81 10.44
N ALA A 130 -1.78 -20.85 9.98
CA ALA A 130 -1.44 -21.04 8.58
C ALA A 130 -2.65 -21.60 7.80
N PRO A 131 -2.68 -21.47 6.46
CA PRO A 131 -3.67 -22.15 5.63
C PRO A 131 -3.63 -23.67 5.85
N SER A 132 -4.81 -24.26 6.08
CA SER A 132 -5.02 -25.70 6.28
C SER A 132 -6.41 -26.09 5.78
N ASP A 133 -6.74 -27.37 5.79
CA ASP A 133 -8.08 -27.85 5.39
C ASP A 133 -9.22 -27.27 6.22
N ASN A 134 -8.93 -26.85 7.46
CA ASN A 134 -9.92 -26.36 8.40
C ASN A 134 -9.91 -24.83 8.58
N HIS A 135 -8.91 -24.13 8.02
CA HIS A 135 -8.77 -22.68 8.21
C HIS A 135 -8.01 -22.03 7.04
N PRO A 136 -8.52 -20.92 6.48
CA PRO A 136 -7.89 -20.26 5.33
C PRO A 136 -6.55 -19.54 5.63
N GLY A 137 -6.12 -19.53 6.90
CA GLY A 137 -4.89 -18.87 7.35
C GLY A 137 -5.04 -17.39 7.64
N ASP A 138 -4.41 -16.91 8.72
CA ASP A 138 -4.36 -15.50 9.08
C ASP A 138 -3.40 -14.73 8.17
N LEU A 139 -3.60 -13.42 8.04
CA LEU A 139 -2.73 -12.54 7.27
C LEU A 139 -1.85 -11.71 8.20
N LEU A 140 -0.56 -11.65 7.88
CA LEU A 140 0.43 -10.96 8.70
C LEU A 140 1.10 -9.83 7.91
N PHE A 141 0.81 -8.59 8.29
CA PHE A 141 1.53 -7.41 7.85
C PHE A 141 2.69 -7.17 8.82
N ILE A 142 3.82 -7.75 8.50
CA ILE A 142 5.03 -7.70 9.35
C ILE A 142 5.70 -6.34 9.17
N GLN A 143 6.04 -5.65 10.26
CA GLN A 143 6.83 -4.40 10.17
C GLN A 143 8.14 -4.65 9.44
N GLY A 144 8.42 -3.89 8.39
CA GLY A 144 9.54 -4.15 7.46
C GLY A 144 10.89 -4.29 8.14
N HIS A 145 11.19 -3.42 9.12
CA HIS A 145 12.43 -3.43 9.88
C HIS A 145 12.60 -4.67 10.80
N SER A 146 11.54 -5.48 10.98
CA SER A 146 11.59 -6.70 11.78
C SER A 146 11.93 -7.96 10.96
N ALA A 147 12.13 -7.85 9.64
CA ALA A 147 12.43 -8.97 8.75
C ALA A 147 13.58 -9.88 9.24
N PRO A 148 14.71 -9.38 9.78
CA PRO A 148 15.78 -10.24 10.29
C PRO A 148 15.33 -11.25 11.35
N GLY A 149 14.39 -10.87 12.20
CA GLY A 149 13.82 -11.77 13.21
C GLY A 149 12.91 -12.85 12.63
N ILE A 150 12.17 -12.53 11.58
CA ILE A 150 11.34 -13.49 10.87
C ILE A 150 12.21 -14.51 10.14
N TYR A 151 13.29 -14.06 9.50
CA TYR A 151 14.28 -14.97 8.89
C TYR A 151 14.97 -15.85 9.91
N ALA A 152 15.36 -15.29 11.07
CA ALA A 152 15.98 -16.06 12.16
C ALA A 152 15.03 -17.15 12.69
N ARG A 153 13.72 -16.86 12.78
CA ARG A 153 12.72 -17.86 13.13
C ARG A 153 12.57 -18.92 12.03
N ALA A 154 12.48 -18.50 10.78
CA ALA A 154 12.37 -19.42 9.64
C ALA A 154 13.60 -20.33 9.49
N PHE A 155 14.76 -19.86 9.93
CA PHE A 155 15.98 -20.67 10.04
C PHE A 155 15.82 -21.78 11.08
N LEU A 156 15.32 -21.50 12.27
CA LEU A 156 15.03 -22.54 13.28
C LEU A 156 13.91 -23.50 12.83
N GLU A 157 13.01 -23.04 12.00
CA GLU A 157 11.94 -23.86 11.38
C GLU A 157 12.46 -24.75 10.23
N GLY A 158 13.73 -24.58 9.80
CA GLY A 158 14.32 -25.30 8.68
C GLY A 158 13.90 -24.79 7.29
N ARG A 159 13.27 -23.62 7.20
CA ARG A 159 12.75 -23.02 5.96
C ARG A 159 13.74 -22.12 5.25
N ILE A 160 14.70 -21.58 5.98
CA ILE A 160 15.80 -20.76 5.49
C ILE A 160 17.10 -21.42 5.95
N SER A 161 18.02 -21.63 5.03
CA SER A 161 19.33 -22.21 5.32
C SER A 161 20.28 -21.17 5.93
N GLN A 162 21.32 -21.66 6.60
CA GLN A 162 22.40 -20.78 7.10
C GLN A 162 23.06 -19.99 5.96
N SER A 163 23.25 -20.58 4.80
CA SER A 163 23.82 -19.91 3.63
C SER A 163 22.95 -18.74 3.18
N GLN A 164 21.64 -18.89 3.19
CA GLN A 164 20.72 -17.80 2.86
C GLN A 164 20.78 -16.66 3.89
N LEU A 165 20.86 -16.98 5.20
CA LEU A 165 21.09 -15.95 6.23
C LEU A 165 22.43 -15.23 6.06
N ASP A 166 23.49 -15.98 5.72
CA ASP A 166 24.81 -15.41 5.43
C ASP A 166 24.77 -14.43 4.24
N ASN A 167 23.86 -14.67 3.29
CA ASN A 167 23.64 -13.84 2.11
C ASN A 167 22.46 -12.86 2.29
N PHE A 168 22.16 -12.47 3.52
CA PHE A 168 21.18 -11.42 3.78
C PHE A 168 21.53 -10.12 3.05
N ARG A 169 20.60 -9.59 2.26
CA ARG A 169 20.76 -8.42 1.38
C ARG A 169 21.75 -8.65 0.22
N MET A 170 21.96 -9.90 -0.14
CA MET A 170 22.80 -10.31 -1.28
C MET A 170 22.00 -11.28 -2.15
N GLU A 171 20.99 -10.78 -2.85
CA GLU A 171 19.92 -11.58 -3.49
C GLU A 171 20.03 -11.68 -5.01
N VAL A 172 20.94 -10.89 -5.66
CA VAL A 172 20.99 -10.78 -7.13
C VAL A 172 21.39 -12.07 -7.86
N ASP A 173 22.07 -12.98 -7.17
CA ASP A 173 22.44 -14.30 -7.70
C ASP A 173 21.44 -15.43 -7.32
N GLY A 174 20.37 -15.08 -6.63
CA GLY A 174 19.36 -16.02 -6.15
C GLY A 174 19.73 -16.85 -4.92
N GLN A 175 20.91 -16.62 -4.32
CA GLN A 175 21.40 -17.36 -3.15
C GLN A 175 21.08 -16.66 -1.81
N GLY A 176 20.63 -15.40 -1.87
CA GLY A 176 20.36 -14.58 -0.69
C GLY A 176 18.88 -14.40 -0.40
N ILE A 177 18.62 -13.62 0.65
CA ILE A 177 17.28 -13.23 1.08
C ILE A 177 17.11 -11.72 1.05
N SER A 178 15.88 -11.27 0.82
CA SER A 178 15.57 -9.86 0.64
C SER A 178 15.79 -9.03 1.90
N SER A 179 16.05 -7.73 1.70
CA SER A 179 16.29 -6.77 2.78
C SER A 179 15.07 -6.57 3.69
N TYR A 180 13.88 -6.62 3.10
CA TYR A 180 12.58 -6.39 3.72
C TYR A 180 11.54 -7.35 3.13
N PRO A 181 10.30 -7.35 3.65
CA PRO A 181 9.22 -8.09 3.01
C PRO A 181 9.00 -7.62 1.55
N HIS A 182 9.32 -8.47 0.59
CA HIS A 182 9.12 -8.21 -0.84
C HIS A 182 8.55 -9.46 -1.53
N PRO A 183 7.23 -9.50 -1.79
CA PRO A 183 6.61 -10.60 -2.54
C PRO A 183 7.18 -10.79 -3.94
N TRP A 184 7.67 -9.72 -4.56
CA TRP A 184 8.34 -9.82 -5.87
C TRP A 184 9.62 -10.67 -5.82
N LEU A 185 10.39 -10.53 -4.74
CA LEU A 185 11.70 -11.19 -4.57
C LEU A 185 11.60 -12.56 -3.90
N MET A 186 10.65 -12.73 -2.97
CA MET A 186 10.40 -13.98 -2.25
C MET A 186 8.91 -14.37 -2.35
N PRO A 187 8.43 -14.81 -3.55
CA PRO A 187 7.01 -14.91 -3.87
C PRO A 187 6.25 -16.01 -3.13
N GLU A 188 6.93 -16.97 -2.53
CA GLU A 188 6.33 -18.03 -1.72
C GLU A 188 6.37 -17.74 -0.21
N PHE A 189 7.12 -16.70 0.18
CA PHE A 189 7.36 -16.36 1.58
C PHE A 189 6.59 -15.11 2.02
N TRP A 190 6.85 -13.95 1.41
CA TRP A 190 6.28 -12.68 1.83
C TRP A 190 4.92 -12.41 1.19
N GLN A 191 3.96 -11.95 1.99
CA GLN A 191 2.61 -11.59 1.52
C GLN A 191 2.49 -10.11 1.13
N THR A 192 3.11 -9.21 1.91
CA THR A 192 2.93 -7.76 1.75
C THR A 192 4.23 -7.01 2.00
N PRO A 193 4.63 -6.07 1.14
CA PRO A 193 5.70 -5.13 1.42
C PRO A 193 5.20 -4.06 2.39
N THR A 194 5.97 -3.78 3.43
CA THR A 194 5.56 -2.92 4.55
C THR A 194 6.62 -1.90 4.94
N VAL A 195 7.71 -1.78 4.18
CA VAL A 195 8.82 -0.90 4.52
C VAL A 195 8.55 0.56 4.20
N SER A 196 7.73 0.87 3.19
CA SER A 196 7.18 2.21 3.01
C SER A 196 6.14 2.44 4.12
N MET A 197 6.52 3.27 5.10
CA MET A 197 5.76 3.44 6.33
C MET A 197 4.40 4.08 6.05
N GLY A 198 3.38 3.67 6.80
CA GLY A 198 1.98 4.08 6.62
C GLY A 198 1.20 3.24 5.63
N LEU A 199 1.84 2.65 4.61
CA LEU A 199 1.14 1.85 3.61
C LEU A 199 0.70 0.48 4.13
N GLY A 200 1.45 -0.12 5.05
CA GLY A 200 1.07 -1.38 5.69
C GLY A 200 -0.27 -1.30 6.43
N PRO A 201 -0.45 -0.36 7.37
CA PRO A 201 -1.72 -0.14 8.07
C PRO A 201 -2.89 0.17 7.13
N LEU A 202 -2.69 1.04 6.15
CA LEU A 202 -3.71 1.36 5.15
C LEU A 202 -4.13 0.11 4.39
N ALA A 203 -3.18 -0.62 3.83
CA ALA A 203 -3.45 -1.85 3.08
C ALA A 203 -4.15 -2.92 3.95
N ALA A 204 -3.78 -3.05 5.23
CA ALA A 204 -4.39 -4.02 6.15
C ALA A 204 -5.89 -3.73 6.41
N ILE A 205 -6.28 -2.46 6.53
CA ILE A 205 -7.67 -2.06 6.69
C ILE A 205 -8.49 -2.48 5.47
N TYR A 206 -8.04 -2.13 4.28
CA TYR A 206 -8.76 -2.46 3.05
C TYR A 206 -8.69 -3.95 2.69
N GLN A 207 -7.64 -4.64 3.11
CA GLN A 207 -7.58 -6.10 3.03
C GLN A 207 -8.64 -6.76 3.94
N ALA A 208 -8.81 -6.29 5.16
CA ALA A 208 -9.84 -6.78 6.07
C ALA A 208 -11.26 -6.49 5.55
N GLN A 209 -11.48 -5.29 4.99
CA GLN A 209 -12.73 -4.91 4.32
C GLN A 209 -13.01 -5.84 3.13
N PHE A 210 -12.01 -6.07 2.28
CA PHE A 210 -12.18 -6.90 1.09
C PHE A 210 -12.47 -8.38 1.44
N MET A 211 -11.93 -8.89 2.53
CA MET A 211 -12.30 -10.22 3.02
C MET A 211 -13.78 -10.28 3.40
N ARG A 212 -14.32 -9.27 4.10
CA ARG A 212 -15.76 -9.17 4.39
C ARG A 212 -16.61 -9.03 3.12
N TYR A 213 -16.12 -8.29 2.14
CA TYR A 213 -16.75 -8.20 0.82
C TYR A 213 -16.86 -9.58 0.14
N LEU A 214 -15.80 -10.39 0.14
CA LEU A 214 -15.83 -11.73 -0.42
C LEU A 214 -16.80 -12.66 0.33
N GLU A 215 -16.80 -12.61 1.67
CA GLU A 215 -17.73 -13.37 2.54
C GLU A 215 -19.19 -12.99 2.27
N ASN A 216 -19.49 -11.69 2.26
CA ASN A 216 -20.85 -11.18 2.06
C ASN A 216 -21.40 -11.48 0.68
N ARG A 217 -20.53 -11.57 -0.33
CA ARG A 217 -20.89 -11.99 -1.69
C ARG A 217 -20.93 -13.52 -1.86
N GLY A 218 -20.64 -14.29 -0.84
CA GLY A 218 -20.63 -15.75 -0.92
C GLY A 218 -19.51 -16.32 -1.81
N LEU A 219 -18.43 -15.57 -2.03
CA LEU A 219 -17.28 -16.00 -2.83
C LEU A 219 -16.26 -16.80 -2.01
N ILE A 220 -16.28 -16.63 -0.70
CA ILE A 220 -15.58 -17.45 0.30
C ILE A 220 -16.55 -17.75 1.46
N GLU A 221 -16.25 -18.80 2.19
CA GLU A 221 -16.97 -19.12 3.42
C GLU A 221 -16.59 -18.14 4.54
N LYS A 222 -17.57 -17.84 5.42
CA LYS A 222 -17.29 -17.02 6.61
C LYS A 222 -16.37 -17.77 7.55
N SER A 223 -15.39 -17.07 8.06
CA SER A 223 -14.41 -17.63 8.97
C SER A 223 -14.01 -16.63 10.07
N ASP A 224 -13.32 -17.13 11.09
CA ASP A 224 -12.72 -16.31 12.15
C ASP A 224 -11.31 -15.81 11.82
N ARG A 225 -10.93 -15.87 10.54
CA ARG A 225 -9.65 -15.40 9.98
C ARG A 225 -9.38 -13.95 10.36
N LYS A 226 -8.16 -13.67 10.80
CA LYS A 226 -7.74 -12.32 11.19
C LYS A 226 -6.67 -11.75 10.26
N VAL A 227 -6.69 -10.44 10.15
CA VAL A 227 -5.63 -9.61 9.56
C VAL A 227 -4.88 -8.95 10.72
N TRP A 228 -3.61 -9.28 10.88
CA TRP A 228 -2.73 -8.70 11.89
C TRP A 228 -1.77 -7.73 11.24
N CYS A 229 -1.69 -6.50 11.77
CA CYS A 229 -0.77 -5.49 11.25
C CYS A 229 0.12 -4.96 12.37
N PHE A 230 1.43 -5.08 12.17
CA PHE A 230 2.46 -4.55 13.07
C PHE A 230 2.92 -3.18 12.60
N ILE A 231 2.83 -2.21 13.51
CA ILE A 231 3.05 -0.79 13.24
C ILE A 231 4.08 -0.26 14.24
N GLY A 232 5.00 0.58 13.79
CA GLY A 232 5.82 1.38 14.70
C GLY A 232 5.04 2.58 15.24
N ASP A 233 5.29 2.98 16.49
CA ASP A 233 4.67 4.18 17.05
C ASP A 233 5.05 5.46 16.28
N GLY A 234 6.29 5.57 15.81
CA GLY A 234 6.73 6.65 14.94
C GLY A 234 6.13 6.61 13.53
N GLU A 235 5.69 5.44 13.06
CA GLU A 235 4.99 5.28 11.78
C GLU A 235 3.60 5.94 11.78
N SER A 236 3.04 6.23 12.96
CA SER A 236 1.79 6.97 13.08
C SER A 236 1.91 8.46 12.71
N ASP A 237 3.11 8.97 12.47
CA ASP A 237 3.33 10.30 11.90
C ASP A 237 2.94 10.35 10.41
N GLU A 238 2.92 9.20 9.72
CA GLU A 238 2.44 9.11 8.33
C GLU A 238 0.90 9.21 8.29
N PRO A 239 0.34 10.15 7.49
CA PRO A 239 -1.11 10.31 7.38
C PRO A 239 -1.84 9.03 6.97
N GLU A 240 -1.22 8.20 6.14
CA GLU A 240 -1.77 6.94 5.65
C GLU A 240 -2.03 5.95 6.78
N THR A 241 -1.20 5.95 7.84
CA THR A 241 -1.38 5.07 9.00
C THR A 241 -2.73 5.29 9.69
N LEU A 242 -3.15 6.56 9.80
CA LEU A 242 -4.35 6.97 10.52
C LEU A 242 -5.54 7.27 9.59
N GLY A 243 -5.29 7.36 8.28
CA GLY A 243 -6.25 7.88 7.31
C GLY A 243 -7.54 7.10 7.16
N ALA A 244 -7.53 5.80 7.42
CA ALA A 244 -8.68 4.91 7.22
C ALA A 244 -9.23 4.27 8.51
N ILE A 245 -8.73 4.64 9.69
CA ILE A 245 -9.16 4.01 10.96
C ILE A 245 -10.65 4.17 11.22
N ALA A 246 -11.22 5.33 10.85
CA ALA A 246 -12.66 5.58 11.01
C ALA A 246 -13.51 4.68 10.10
N LEU A 247 -13.02 4.28 8.94
CA LEU A 247 -13.70 3.31 8.06
C LEU A 247 -13.75 1.95 8.76
N ALA A 248 -12.64 1.49 9.31
CA ALA A 248 -12.58 0.19 9.98
C ALA A 248 -13.55 0.09 11.16
N GLY A 249 -13.65 1.15 11.98
CA GLY A 249 -14.62 1.23 13.07
C GLY A 249 -16.06 1.28 12.58
N ARG A 250 -16.37 2.12 11.56
CA ARG A 250 -17.70 2.25 10.98
C ARG A 250 -18.22 0.94 10.37
N GLU A 251 -17.32 0.17 9.73
CA GLU A 251 -17.69 -1.12 9.15
C GLU A 251 -17.59 -2.30 10.12
N GLY A 252 -17.16 -2.04 11.36
CA GLY A 252 -17.08 -3.08 12.40
C GLY A 252 -16.13 -4.21 12.05
N LEU A 253 -14.95 -3.89 11.50
CA LEU A 253 -14.00 -4.89 11.00
C LEU A 253 -13.31 -5.67 12.14
N ASP A 254 -14.05 -6.55 12.79
CA ASP A 254 -13.56 -7.38 13.90
C ASP A 254 -12.58 -8.48 13.48
N ASN A 255 -12.33 -8.60 12.18
CA ASN A 255 -11.25 -9.40 11.60
C ASN A 255 -9.91 -8.65 11.49
N LEU A 256 -9.82 -7.40 12.00
CA LEU A 256 -8.62 -6.56 11.94
C LEU A 256 -8.04 -6.31 13.33
N ILE A 257 -6.74 -6.61 13.50
CA ILE A 257 -6.00 -6.37 14.74
C ILE A 257 -4.71 -5.63 14.41
N PHE A 258 -4.55 -4.43 14.99
CA PHE A 258 -3.30 -3.68 14.95
C PHE A 258 -2.48 -3.93 16.20
N VAL A 259 -1.19 -4.12 16.05
CA VAL A 259 -0.20 -4.19 17.14
C VAL A 259 0.79 -3.08 16.95
N VAL A 260 0.66 -2.02 17.74
CA VAL A 260 1.58 -0.88 17.70
C VAL A 260 2.73 -1.14 18.65
N ASN A 261 3.93 -1.29 18.10
CA ASN A 261 5.18 -1.44 18.85
C ASN A 261 5.61 -0.08 19.37
N CYS A 262 5.10 0.32 20.56
CA CYS A 262 5.35 1.60 21.19
C CYS A 262 6.70 1.58 21.93
N ASN A 263 7.79 1.63 21.17
CA ASN A 263 9.12 1.72 21.74
C ASN A 263 9.54 3.16 22.10
N LEU A 264 8.69 4.13 21.81
CA LEU A 264 8.76 5.57 22.12
C LEU A 264 9.82 6.35 21.32
N GLN A 265 10.46 5.73 20.32
CA GLN A 265 11.57 6.34 19.59
C GLN A 265 11.42 6.23 18.08
N ARG A 266 11.70 7.34 17.38
CA ARG A 266 11.94 7.43 15.95
C ARG A 266 13.40 7.14 15.61
N LEU A 267 13.83 7.58 14.43
CA LEU A 267 15.22 7.47 13.97
C LEU A 267 16.15 8.38 14.78
N ASP A 268 15.78 9.63 14.98
CA ASP A 268 16.63 10.67 15.58
C ASP A 268 16.40 10.86 17.08
N GLY A 269 15.30 10.36 17.63
CA GLY A 269 14.96 10.58 19.03
C GLY A 269 13.58 10.06 19.42
N PRO A 270 12.98 10.58 20.51
CA PRO A 270 11.65 10.15 20.95
C PRO A 270 10.55 10.58 19.95
N VAL A 271 9.49 9.78 19.86
CA VAL A 271 8.31 10.11 19.03
C VAL A 271 7.60 11.35 19.58
N ARG A 272 7.34 11.37 20.89
CA ARG A 272 6.71 12.49 21.62
C ARG A 272 7.45 12.74 22.93
N GLY A 273 8.65 13.31 22.85
CA GLY A 273 9.54 13.49 24.01
C GLY A 273 8.88 14.19 25.20
N ASN A 274 8.17 15.29 24.97
CA ASN A 274 7.42 16.08 25.96
C ASN A 274 5.95 15.67 26.11
N GLY A 275 5.52 14.59 25.47
CA GLY A 275 4.15 14.09 25.49
C GLY A 275 4.12 12.58 25.75
N LYS A 276 3.01 11.96 25.31
CA LYS A 276 2.78 10.51 25.42
C LYS A 276 2.11 10.00 24.16
N ILE A 277 2.87 9.35 23.28
CA ILE A 277 2.36 8.82 22.02
C ILE A 277 1.24 7.79 22.25
N ILE A 278 1.33 6.97 23.31
CA ILE A 278 0.32 5.94 23.61
C ILE A 278 -1.02 6.58 23.94
N GLN A 279 -1.03 7.69 24.71
CA GLN A 279 -2.25 8.41 25.06
C GLN A 279 -2.84 9.12 23.82
N GLU A 280 -1.99 9.68 22.96
CA GLU A 280 -2.41 10.28 21.69
C GLU A 280 -3.10 9.22 20.81
N LEU A 281 -2.46 8.08 20.60
CA LEU A 281 -3.01 6.98 19.80
C LEU A 281 -4.28 6.37 20.42
N GLU A 282 -4.34 6.23 21.75
CA GLU A 282 -5.55 5.77 22.43
C GLU A 282 -6.74 6.66 22.06
N GLY A 283 -6.57 7.99 22.15
CA GLY A 283 -7.61 8.95 21.80
C GLY A 283 -8.06 8.86 20.34
N VAL A 284 -7.11 8.72 19.42
CA VAL A 284 -7.36 8.61 17.98
C VAL A 284 -8.13 7.32 17.64
N PHE A 285 -7.70 6.17 18.14
CA PHE A 285 -8.36 4.89 17.84
C PHE A 285 -9.72 4.76 18.51
N ARG A 286 -9.88 5.21 19.77
CA ARG A 286 -11.20 5.25 20.42
C ARG A 286 -12.17 6.14 19.66
N GLY A 287 -11.73 7.33 19.23
CA GLY A 287 -12.52 8.22 18.39
C GLY A 287 -12.92 7.60 17.04
N GLY A 288 -12.11 6.71 16.51
CA GLY A 288 -12.38 5.93 15.30
C GLY A 288 -13.25 4.68 15.50
N GLY A 289 -13.74 4.42 16.72
CA GLY A 289 -14.62 3.26 17.01
C GLY A 289 -13.89 1.93 17.18
N TRP A 290 -12.63 1.95 17.61
CA TRP A 290 -11.81 0.76 17.87
C TRP A 290 -11.84 0.35 19.34
N ASN A 291 -11.76 -0.96 19.57
CA ASN A 291 -11.33 -1.50 20.86
C ASN A 291 -9.83 -1.24 21.06
N VAL A 292 -9.49 -0.56 22.17
CA VAL A 292 -8.08 -0.20 22.46
C VAL A 292 -7.59 -0.96 23.68
N ILE A 293 -6.55 -1.75 23.51
CA ILE A 293 -5.89 -2.51 24.58
C ILE A 293 -4.53 -1.89 24.83
N LYS A 294 -4.35 -1.24 25.96
CA LYS A 294 -3.02 -0.77 26.42
C LYS A 294 -2.28 -1.88 27.13
N LEU A 295 -1.06 -2.15 26.65
CA LEU A 295 -0.14 -3.16 27.17
C LEU A 295 1.16 -2.47 27.60
N LEU A 296 1.15 -1.83 28.78
CA LEU A 296 2.19 -0.88 29.20
C LEU A 296 3.22 -1.49 30.14
N TRP A 297 2.76 -2.26 31.13
CA TRP A 297 3.53 -2.72 32.26
C TRP A 297 3.53 -4.23 32.35
N GLY A 298 4.72 -4.82 32.57
CA GLY A 298 4.90 -6.25 32.78
C GLY A 298 4.47 -6.67 34.19
N GLY A 299 4.37 -7.97 34.44
CA GLY A 299 3.83 -8.54 35.66
C GLY A 299 4.52 -8.12 36.96
N TYR A 300 5.81 -7.74 36.92
CA TYR A 300 6.49 -7.21 38.12
C TYR A 300 5.90 -5.87 38.63
N TRP A 301 5.21 -5.11 37.81
CA TRP A 301 4.51 -3.91 38.21
C TRP A 301 3.19 -4.18 38.96
N ASP A 302 2.60 -5.38 38.80
CA ASP A 302 1.30 -5.68 39.37
C ASP A 302 1.29 -5.56 40.89
N ALA A 303 2.36 -6.01 41.55
CA ALA A 303 2.50 -5.90 43.01
C ALA A 303 2.62 -4.44 43.49
N LEU A 304 3.26 -3.55 42.69
CA LEU A 304 3.37 -2.13 43.02
C LEU A 304 2.05 -1.42 42.80
N LEU A 305 1.37 -1.72 41.70
CA LEU A 305 0.05 -1.16 41.38
C LEU A 305 -1.04 -1.61 42.39
N ALA A 306 -0.94 -2.87 42.89
CA ALA A 306 -1.85 -3.36 43.93
C ALA A 306 -1.65 -2.67 45.28
N LYS A 307 -0.45 -2.15 45.56
CA LYS A 307 -0.14 -1.36 46.78
C LYS A 307 -0.50 0.13 46.66
N ASP A 308 -0.82 0.60 45.46
CA ASP A 308 -1.13 2.00 45.16
C ASP A 308 -2.57 2.33 45.55
N SER A 309 -2.90 2.23 46.86
CA SER A 309 -4.22 2.55 47.40
C SER A 309 -4.59 4.01 47.26
N ASP A 310 -3.57 4.88 47.30
CA ASP A 310 -3.72 6.33 47.26
C ASP A 310 -3.67 6.91 45.84
N GLY A 311 -3.41 6.07 44.81
CA GLY A 311 -3.36 6.45 43.41
C GLY A 311 -2.15 7.29 43.01
N VAL A 312 -1.15 7.45 43.90
CA VAL A 312 0.02 8.32 43.68
C VAL A 312 0.95 7.75 42.60
N LEU A 313 1.11 6.44 42.54
CA LEU A 313 1.87 5.77 41.46
C LEU A 313 1.22 5.96 40.12
N ARG A 314 -0.12 5.79 40.00
CA ARG A 314 -0.88 6.03 38.78
C ARG A 314 -0.79 7.49 38.34
N LYS A 315 -0.89 8.44 39.29
CA LYS A 315 -0.65 9.86 39.04
C LYS A 315 0.74 10.11 38.46
N LEU A 316 1.79 9.58 39.10
CA LEU A 316 3.16 9.66 38.61
C LEU A 316 3.30 9.09 37.19
N MET A 317 2.68 7.93 36.90
CA MET A 317 2.66 7.32 35.58
C MET A 317 1.97 8.23 34.53
N MET A 318 0.91 8.93 34.90
CA MET A 318 0.21 9.88 34.04
C MET A 318 1.03 11.15 33.77
N GLU A 319 1.74 11.65 34.72
CA GLU A 319 2.56 12.89 34.61
C GLU A 319 3.87 12.69 33.86
N THR A 320 4.45 11.48 33.93
CA THR A 320 5.74 11.17 33.31
C THR A 320 5.63 11.13 31.79
N VAL A 321 6.43 11.95 31.11
CA VAL A 321 6.50 12.04 29.64
C VAL A 321 7.36 10.93 29.03
N ASP A 322 7.20 10.68 27.74
CA ASP A 322 7.89 9.60 27.03
C ASP A 322 9.42 9.73 27.06
N GLY A 323 9.95 10.96 26.97
CA GLY A 323 11.39 11.22 27.09
C GLY A 323 11.95 10.79 28.44
N GLU A 324 11.19 10.97 29.53
CA GLU A 324 11.61 10.54 30.86
C GLU A 324 11.48 9.00 31.01
N TYR A 325 10.48 8.38 30.42
CA TYR A 325 10.41 6.92 30.34
C TYR A 325 11.58 6.31 29.55
N GLN A 326 12.08 7.01 28.54
CA GLN A 326 13.28 6.61 27.82
C GLN A 326 14.50 6.71 28.72
N ASN A 327 14.68 7.83 29.42
CA ASN A 327 15.78 8.07 30.36
C ASN A 327 15.83 7.04 31.49
N CYS A 328 14.69 6.68 32.09
CA CYS A 328 14.59 5.64 33.11
C CYS A 328 15.16 4.31 32.63
N LYS A 329 15.02 3.99 31.36
CA LYS A 329 15.55 2.73 30.81
C LYS A 329 17.02 2.85 30.40
N ALA A 330 17.41 3.97 29.80
CA ALA A 330 18.77 4.25 29.33
C ALA A 330 19.77 4.39 30.48
N PHE A 331 19.36 5.07 31.55
CA PHE A 331 20.26 5.39 32.69
C PHE A 331 20.15 4.40 33.84
N GLY A 332 19.24 3.42 33.77
CA GLY A 332 19.18 2.31 34.72
C GLY A 332 18.41 2.54 36.00
N GLY A 333 18.46 1.54 36.89
CA GLY A 333 17.62 1.51 38.09
C GLY A 333 17.92 2.59 39.14
N ALA A 334 19.18 3.01 39.30
CA ALA A 334 19.54 4.11 40.21
C ALA A 334 18.90 5.42 39.74
N TYR A 335 18.96 5.74 38.47
CA TYR A 335 18.29 6.90 37.87
C TYR A 335 16.76 6.82 38.05
N THR A 336 16.18 5.67 37.75
CA THR A 336 14.72 5.45 37.87
C THR A 336 14.26 5.61 39.32
N ARG A 337 15.05 5.12 40.30
CA ARG A 337 14.76 5.30 41.72
C ARG A 337 14.72 6.81 42.08
N ALA A 338 15.75 7.57 41.69
CA ALA A 338 15.89 8.98 42.06
C ALA A 338 14.89 9.89 41.32
N ASN A 339 14.73 9.70 40.01
CA ASN A 339 14.04 10.67 39.13
C ASN A 339 12.59 10.29 38.81
N PHE A 340 12.23 9.02 38.93
CA PHE A 340 10.83 8.56 38.77
C PHE A 340 10.20 8.33 40.13
N PHE A 341 10.57 7.26 40.85
CA PHE A 341 9.97 6.97 42.16
C PHE A 341 10.25 8.02 43.23
N GLY A 342 11.35 8.72 43.13
CA GLY A 342 11.73 9.78 44.10
C GLY A 342 10.96 11.08 43.98
N LYS A 343 10.06 11.22 42.98
CA LYS A 343 9.24 12.44 42.86
C LYS A 343 8.20 12.60 43.96
N TYR A 344 7.72 11.49 44.52
CA TYR A 344 6.78 11.48 45.64
C TYR A 344 7.29 10.56 46.75
N PRO A 345 7.15 10.97 48.05
CA PRO A 345 7.56 10.16 49.19
C PRO A 345 6.88 8.77 49.20
N GLU A 346 5.63 8.69 48.80
CA GLU A 346 4.83 7.45 48.73
C GLU A 346 5.42 6.47 47.73
N THR A 347 5.74 6.92 46.51
CA THR A 347 6.35 6.08 45.48
C THR A 347 7.79 5.69 45.83
N ALA A 348 8.56 6.58 46.48
CA ALA A 348 9.88 6.25 46.97
C ALA A 348 9.83 5.14 48.05
N ALA A 349 8.86 5.21 48.97
CA ALA A 349 8.63 4.19 50.00
C ALA A 349 8.26 2.82 49.38
N MET A 350 7.48 2.78 48.31
CA MET A 350 7.09 1.53 47.63
C MET A 350 8.28 0.71 47.14
N VAL A 351 9.38 1.37 46.77
CA VAL A 351 10.58 0.70 46.22
C VAL A 351 11.77 0.71 47.15
N ALA A 352 11.60 1.13 48.40
CA ALA A 352 12.69 1.24 49.40
C ALA A 352 13.44 -0.09 49.60
N GLY A 353 12.71 -1.22 49.58
CA GLY A 353 13.29 -2.57 49.73
C GLY A 353 13.80 -3.23 48.46
N LEU A 354 13.66 -2.60 47.28
CA LEU A 354 14.13 -3.15 46.03
C LEU A 354 15.57 -2.69 45.75
N SER A 355 16.39 -3.55 45.17
CA SER A 355 17.67 -3.16 44.59
C SER A 355 17.51 -2.29 43.34
N ASN A 356 18.58 -1.61 42.89
CA ASN A 356 18.53 -0.90 41.61
C ASN A 356 18.35 -1.84 40.43
N ASP A 357 18.87 -3.07 40.53
CA ASP A 357 18.64 -4.11 39.49
C ASP A 357 17.17 -4.58 39.46
N ASP A 358 16.51 -4.72 40.61
CA ASP A 358 15.08 -5.04 40.66
C ASP A 358 14.25 -3.94 40.03
N ILE A 359 14.54 -2.69 40.30
CA ILE A 359 13.87 -1.52 39.66
C ILE A 359 14.12 -1.51 38.16
N TRP A 360 15.34 -1.82 37.71
CA TRP A 360 15.62 -1.90 36.27
C TRP A 360 14.88 -3.04 35.58
N ARG A 361 14.66 -4.18 36.31
CA ARG A 361 13.89 -5.33 35.84
C ARG A 361 12.37 -5.08 35.76
N LEU A 362 11.84 -4.01 36.31
CA LEU A 362 10.45 -3.57 36.09
C LEU A 362 10.26 -3.31 34.61
N ASN A 363 9.80 -4.35 33.90
CA ASN A 363 9.79 -4.35 32.45
C ASN A 363 8.51 -3.75 31.87
N ARG A 364 8.55 -3.37 30.61
CA ARG A 364 7.39 -2.90 29.86
C ARG A 364 6.55 -4.10 29.41
N GLY A 365 5.22 -3.91 29.26
CA GLY A 365 4.25 -4.97 28.98
C GLY A 365 4.51 -5.74 27.67
N GLY A 366 4.95 -5.05 26.62
CA GLY A 366 5.29 -5.70 25.34
C GLY A 366 6.49 -6.67 25.38
N HIS A 367 7.21 -6.74 26.51
CA HIS A 367 8.29 -7.71 26.74
C HIS A 367 7.87 -8.87 27.66
N ASP A 368 6.64 -8.84 28.19
CA ASP A 368 6.10 -9.88 29.05
C ASP A 368 5.17 -10.82 28.24
N PRO A 369 5.56 -12.09 27.99
CA PRO A 369 4.77 -12.99 27.16
C PRO A 369 3.39 -13.31 27.74
N HIS A 370 3.22 -13.32 29.07
CA HIS A 370 1.92 -13.54 29.70
C HIS A 370 0.96 -12.39 29.46
N LYS A 371 1.44 -11.17 29.59
CA LYS A 371 0.67 -9.96 29.30
C LYS A 371 0.34 -9.83 27.81
N VAL A 372 1.29 -10.15 26.92
CA VAL A 372 1.06 -10.18 25.47
C VAL A 372 0.01 -11.23 25.10
N TYR A 373 0.10 -12.44 25.69
CA TYR A 373 -0.90 -13.48 25.45
C TYR A 373 -2.30 -13.03 25.86
N ALA A 374 -2.45 -12.44 27.04
CA ALA A 374 -3.74 -11.94 27.51
C ALA A 374 -4.31 -10.86 26.57
N ALA A 375 -3.48 -9.93 26.09
CA ALA A 375 -3.87 -8.91 25.14
C ALA A 375 -4.33 -9.51 23.78
N TYR A 376 -3.58 -10.46 23.25
CA TYR A 376 -3.93 -11.15 21.99
C TYR A 376 -5.19 -12.00 22.14
N HIS A 377 -5.33 -12.70 23.26
CA HIS A 377 -6.53 -13.47 23.56
C HIS A 377 -7.80 -12.59 23.60
N GLN A 378 -7.73 -11.44 24.23
CA GLN A 378 -8.85 -10.50 24.24
C GLN A 378 -9.12 -9.96 22.81
N ALA A 379 -8.08 -9.63 22.06
CA ALA A 379 -8.20 -9.09 20.71
C ALA A 379 -8.91 -10.06 19.75
N VAL A 380 -8.53 -11.35 19.74
CA VAL A 380 -9.15 -12.33 18.83
C VAL A 380 -10.61 -12.65 19.19
N ASN A 381 -11.00 -12.45 20.44
CA ASN A 381 -12.35 -12.68 20.93
C ASN A 381 -13.23 -11.41 20.90
N THR A 382 -12.69 -10.25 20.53
CA THR A 382 -13.47 -9.03 20.34
C THR A 382 -14.27 -9.14 19.04
N THR A 383 -15.56 -8.83 19.10
CA THR A 383 -16.49 -8.87 17.96
C THR A 383 -17.12 -7.51 17.71
N GLY A 384 -17.51 -7.26 16.45
CA GLY A 384 -18.22 -6.06 16.02
C GLY A 384 -17.38 -4.79 15.90
N MET A 385 -16.09 -4.81 16.23
CA MET A 385 -15.15 -3.68 16.08
C MET A 385 -13.72 -4.14 15.90
N PRO A 386 -12.89 -3.39 15.18
CA PRO A 386 -11.44 -3.66 15.08
C PRO A 386 -10.76 -3.42 16.42
N THR A 387 -9.61 -4.09 16.63
CA THR A 387 -8.82 -3.95 17.87
C THR A 387 -7.45 -3.38 17.58
N VAL A 388 -7.00 -2.44 18.42
CA VAL A 388 -5.60 -1.99 18.47
C VAL A 388 -4.97 -2.33 19.82
N ILE A 389 -3.77 -2.90 19.79
CA ILE A 389 -2.96 -3.17 20.98
C ILE A 389 -1.80 -2.17 20.98
N LEU A 390 -1.77 -1.27 21.97
CA LEU A 390 -0.70 -0.31 22.19
C LEU A 390 0.33 -0.93 23.13
N ALA A 391 1.32 -1.60 22.55
CA ALA A 391 2.29 -2.41 23.27
C ALA A 391 3.56 -1.60 23.57
N LYS A 392 3.73 -1.18 24.84
CA LYS A 392 4.93 -0.45 25.27
C LYS A 392 6.13 -1.38 25.32
N THR A 393 7.18 -1.03 24.57
CA THR A 393 8.45 -1.78 24.48
C THR A 393 9.66 -0.89 24.66
N VAL A 394 10.85 -1.45 24.54
CA VAL A 394 12.14 -0.72 24.60
C VAL A 394 12.87 -0.91 23.29
N LYS A 395 13.20 0.17 22.59
CA LYS A 395 13.99 0.11 21.36
C LYS A 395 15.38 -0.46 21.65
N GLY A 396 15.83 -1.43 20.87
CA GLY A 396 17.11 -2.08 21.09
C GLY A 396 17.16 -2.97 22.35
N TYR A 397 16.03 -3.50 22.81
CA TYR A 397 15.95 -4.36 24.00
C TYR A 397 16.98 -5.48 23.95
N GLY A 398 17.84 -5.54 24.97
CA GLY A 398 18.91 -6.52 25.07
C GLY A 398 20.27 -6.05 24.57
N MET A 399 20.35 -4.90 23.89
CA MET A 399 21.63 -4.35 23.41
C MET A 399 22.47 -3.69 24.50
N GLY A 400 21.93 -3.51 25.71
CA GLY A 400 22.62 -2.88 26.84
C GLY A 400 23.14 -1.48 26.49
N SER A 401 24.34 -1.16 26.98
CA SER A 401 24.98 0.15 26.75
C SER A 401 25.31 0.44 25.29
N ALA A 402 25.27 -0.56 24.41
CA ALA A 402 25.51 -0.37 22.97
C ALA A 402 24.31 0.22 22.22
N GLY A 403 23.12 0.24 22.83
CA GLY A 403 21.95 0.72 22.09
C GLY A 403 20.62 0.68 22.83
N GLU A 404 20.47 0.06 24.00
CA GLU A 404 19.16 -0.07 24.64
C GLU A 404 18.61 1.28 25.10
N ALA A 405 17.49 1.70 24.47
CA ALA A 405 16.82 2.99 24.69
C ALA A 405 17.63 4.26 24.34
N LEU A 406 18.75 4.13 23.63
CA LEU A 406 19.55 5.28 23.22
C LEU A 406 19.05 5.88 21.89
N ASN A 407 19.26 7.17 21.64
CA ASN A 407 18.85 7.81 20.39
C ASN A 407 19.53 7.21 19.14
N PRO A 408 20.85 6.91 19.12
CA PRO A 408 21.49 6.33 17.94
C PRO A 408 21.17 4.85 17.69
N THR A 409 20.33 4.22 18.51
CA THR A 409 20.01 2.78 18.48
C THR A 409 19.53 2.29 17.10
N HIS A 410 18.78 3.11 16.39
CA HIS A 410 18.25 2.73 15.07
C HIS A 410 19.36 2.50 14.04
N GLN A 411 20.45 3.26 14.14
CA GLN A 411 21.59 3.18 13.20
C GLN A 411 22.65 2.18 13.66
N THR A 412 22.51 1.58 14.85
CA THR A 412 23.47 0.58 15.37
C THR A 412 23.37 -0.72 14.56
N LYS A 413 24.33 -0.90 13.65
CA LYS A 413 24.45 -2.06 12.77
C LYS A 413 25.70 -2.90 13.04
N LYS A 414 26.71 -2.25 13.64
CA LYS A 414 28.01 -2.84 13.97
C LYS A 414 28.13 -2.84 15.48
N LEU A 415 27.92 -3.98 16.10
CA LEU A 415 28.22 -4.17 17.50
C LEU A 415 29.71 -4.54 17.64
N ASP A 416 30.36 -3.93 18.60
CA ASP A 416 31.70 -4.36 19.01
C ASP A 416 31.62 -5.72 19.73
N ASP A 417 32.77 -6.34 19.94
CA ASP A 417 32.83 -7.68 20.53
C ASP A 417 32.35 -7.71 21.99
N ALA A 418 32.50 -6.60 22.72
CA ALA A 418 31.97 -6.49 24.09
C ALA A 418 30.43 -6.45 24.10
N ALA A 419 29.82 -5.72 23.18
CA ALA A 419 28.35 -5.68 23.02
C ALA A 419 27.79 -7.03 22.57
N VAL A 420 28.47 -7.73 21.64
CA VAL A 420 28.08 -9.08 21.20
C VAL A 420 28.13 -10.08 22.38
N LYS A 421 29.19 -10.04 23.19
CA LYS A 421 29.31 -10.87 24.39
C LYS A 421 28.22 -10.54 25.40
N HIS A 422 27.97 -9.24 25.65
CA HIS A 422 26.90 -8.81 26.55
C HIS A 422 25.53 -9.36 26.08
N PHE A 423 25.23 -9.28 24.78
CA PHE A 423 23.97 -9.78 24.20
C PHE A 423 23.86 -11.31 24.34
N ARG A 424 24.94 -12.08 24.08
CA ARG A 424 25.04 -13.51 24.32
C ARG A 424 24.71 -13.86 25.78
N ASP A 425 25.39 -13.21 26.72
CA ASP A 425 25.26 -13.51 28.14
C ASP A 425 23.86 -13.18 28.69
N ARG A 426 23.30 -12.04 28.25
CA ARG A 426 21.95 -11.63 28.64
C ARG A 426 20.87 -12.66 28.23
N PHE A 427 21.04 -13.32 27.11
CA PHE A 427 20.08 -14.27 26.56
C PHE A 427 20.53 -15.73 26.71
N ASN A 428 21.59 -16.00 27.50
CA ASN A 428 22.15 -17.32 27.77
C ASN A 428 22.35 -18.18 26.50
N ILE A 429 22.91 -17.53 25.44
CA ILE A 429 23.18 -18.24 24.19
C ILE A 429 24.41 -19.14 24.37
N PRO A 430 24.35 -20.44 24.03
CA PRO A 430 25.46 -21.36 24.27
C PRO A 430 26.55 -21.23 23.17
N VAL A 431 27.11 -20.04 23.05
CA VAL A 431 28.24 -19.68 22.20
C VAL A 431 29.40 -19.33 23.10
N THR A 432 30.54 -19.96 22.92
CA THR A 432 31.74 -19.77 23.77
C THR A 432 32.53 -18.51 23.35
N ASP A 433 33.38 -18.01 24.24
CA ASP A 433 34.26 -16.89 23.94
C ASP A 433 35.21 -17.21 22.77
N ALA A 434 35.70 -18.44 22.68
CA ALA A 434 36.53 -18.90 21.54
C ALA A 434 35.80 -18.81 20.18
N GLN A 435 34.50 -19.06 20.17
CA GLN A 435 33.71 -18.90 18.95
C GLN A 435 33.42 -17.43 18.54
N LEU A 436 33.66 -16.50 19.45
CA LEU A 436 33.53 -15.05 19.21
C LEU A 436 34.89 -14.36 18.95
N GLU A 437 36.00 -15.12 18.97
CA GLU A 437 37.33 -14.59 18.64
C GLU A 437 37.38 -14.11 17.18
N ASP A 438 38.27 -13.19 16.89
CA ASP A 438 38.49 -12.56 15.58
C ASP A 438 37.22 -11.92 14.97
N GLY A 439 36.33 -11.48 15.83
CA GLY A 439 35.08 -10.82 15.39
C GLY A 439 34.03 -11.78 14.79
N GLN A 440 34.12 -13.07 15.06
CA GLN A 440 33.11 -14.04 14.63
C GLN A 440 31.79 -13.86 15.39
N VAL A 441 30.67 -13.99 14.70
CA VAL A 441 29.33 -14.04 15.27
C VAL A 441 28.59 -15.21 14.64
N PRO A 442 28.76 -16.44 15.19
CA PRO A 442 28.15 -17.63 14.60
C PRO A 442 26.64 -17.61 14.75
N PHE A 443 25.94 -18.14 13.74
CA PHE A 443 24.55 -18.53 13.92
C PHE A 443 24.48 -19.70 14.89
N TYR A 444 23.39 -19.76 15.65
CA TYR A 444 23.15 -20.86 16.57
C TYR A 444 21.84 -21.59 16.22
N HIS A 445 21.95 -22.89 16.00
CA HIS A 445 20.83 -23.81 15.87
C HIS A 445 21.03 -24.97 16.84
N PRO A 446 20.07 -25.25 17.75
CA PRO A 446 20.26 -26.25 18.82
C PRO A 446 20.22 -27.72 18.31
N GLY A 447 19.92 -27.91 17.03
CA GLY A 447 19.72 -29.19 16.39
C GLY A 447 18.23 -29.52 16.19
N GLU A 448 17.94 -30.32 15.16
CA GLU A 448 16.56 -30.68 14.78
C GLU A 448 15.82 -31.45 15.88
N ASP A 449 16.52 -32.27 16.65
CA ASP A 449 15.96 -33.11 17.74
C ASP A 449 15.94 -32.39 19.10
N SER A 450 16.34 -31.12 19.17
CA SER A 450 16.32 -30.36 20.41
C SER A 450 14.88 -30.09 20.89
N PRO A 451 14.65 -29.99 22.21
CA PRO A 451 13.33 -29.66 22.74
C PRO A 451 12.79 -28.34 22.18
N GLU A 452 13.65 -27.36 21.95
CA GLU A 452 13.32 -26.05 21.41
C GLU A 452 12.75 -26.15 20.00
N VAL A 453 13.40 -26.85 19.07
CA VAL A 453 12.97 -27.02 17.68
C VAL A 453 11.73 -27.90 17.60
N GLN A 454 11.67 -28.98 18.39
CA GLN A 454 10.50 -29.85 18.43
C GLN A 454 9.26 -29.10 18.94
N TYR A 455 9.38 -28.32 20.02
CA TYR A 455 8.30 -27.48 20.54
C TYR A 455 7.82 -26.45 19.48
N LEU A 456 8.76 -25.76 18.84
CA LEU A 456 8.44 -24.78 17.80
C LEU A 456 7.64 -25.41 16.64
N LYS A 457 8.09 -26.58 16.15
CA LYS A 457 7.41 -27.32 15.08
C LYS A 457 6.05 -27.85 15.50
N GLU A 458 5.91 -28.35 16.73
CA GLU A 458 4.63 -28.76 17.30
C GLU A 458 3.64 -27.62 17.35
N ARG A 459 4.04 -26.46 17.90
CA ARG A 459 3.17 -25.26 17.93
C ARG A 459 2.72 -24.85 16.54
N ARG A 460 3.61 -24.86 15.56
CA ARG A 460 3.25 -24.55 14.17
C ARG A 460 2.34 -25.60 13.53
N SER A 461 2.55 -26.87 13.85
CA SER A 461 1.66 -27.97 13.39
C SER A 461 0.23 -27.78 13.91
N VAL A 462 0.08 -27.48 15.20
CA VAL A 462 -1.24 -27.20 15.83
C VAL A 462 -1.94 -26.01 15.18
N LEU A 463 -1.18 -25.03 14.71
CA LEU A 463 -1.68 -23.83 14.04
C LEU A 463 -1.72 -23.93 12.50
N GLY A 464 -1.70 -25.15 11.96
CA GLY A 464 -1.89 -25.44 10.53
C GLY A 464 -0.65 -25.36 9.66
N GLY A 465 0.52 -24.97 10.21
CA GLY A 465 1.77 -24.90 9.46
C GLY A 465 2.56 -23.60 9.65
N PHE A 466 3.52 -23.37 8.77
CA PHE A 466 4.44 -22.25 8.91
C PHE A 466 3.92 -20.95 8.27
N LEU A 467 4.31 -19.83 8.88
CA LEU A 467 4.08 -18.46 8.39
C LEU A 467 5.39 -17.65 8.50
N PRO A 468 5.59 -16.60 7.67
CA PRO A 468 4.79 -16.23 6.50
C PRO A 468 4.81 -17.30 5.41
N SER A 469 3.74 -17.40 4.66
CA SER A 469 3.66 -18.23 3.45
C SER A 469 2.75 -17.52 2.43
N ARG A 470 3.06 -17.65 1.15
CA ARG A 470 2.31 -17.00 0.08
C ARG A 470 2.05 -17.99 -1.05
N ARG A 471 0.86 -17.91 -1.61
CA ARG A 471 0.49 -18.64 -2.84
C ARG A 471 0.87 -17.78 -4.05
N PRO A 472 1.78 -18.25 -4.94
CA PRO A 472 2.18 -17.48 -6.13
C PRO A 472 1.13 -17.43 -7.23
N LYS A 473 0.29 -18.47 -7.34
CA LYS A 473 -0.80 -18.60 -8.34
C LYS A 473 -2.05 -19.15 -7.68
N ALA A 474 -3.22 -18.81 -8.23
CA ALA A 474 -4.46 -19.45 -7.84
C ALA A 474 -4.49 -20.90 -8.31
N SER A 475 -5.23 -21.73 -7.58
CA SER A 475 -5.47 -23.14 -7.96
C SER A 475 -6.34 -23.27 -9.23
N LYS A 476 -7.21 -22.26 -9.48
CA LYS A 476 -8.09 -22.20 -10.65
C LYS A 476 -7.87 -20.92 -11.44
N SER A 477 -7.74 -21.04 -12.76
CA SER A 477 -7.80 -19.92 -13.71
C SER A 477 -9.22 -19.76 -14.30
N PHE A 478 -9.48 -18.59 -14.90
CA PHE A 478 -10.76 -18.27 -15.53
C PHE A 478 -10.52 -17.80 -16.96
N VAL A 479 -11.25 -18.41 -17.91
CA VAL A 479 -11.14 -18.07 -19.33
C VAL A 479 -11.72 -16.68 -19.56
N ALA A 480 -10.96 -15.81 -20.21
CA ALA A 480 -11.42 -14.48 -20.59
C ALA A 480 -12.39 -14.54 -21.77
N PRO A 481 -13.41 -13.66 -21.82
CA PRO A 481 -14.26 -13.53 -23.00
C PRO A 481 -13.42 -13.23 -24.25
N THR A 482 -13.68 -13.93 -25.34
CA THR A 482 -12.97 -13.72 -26.61
C THR A 482 -13.46 -12.46 -27.31
N LEU A 483 -12.67 -11.90 -28.24
CA LEU A 483 -12.98 -10.63 -28.92
C LEU A 483 -14.33 -10.64 -29.68
N ASP A 484 -14.81 -11.79 -30.12
CA ASP A 484 -16.15 -11.93 -30.79
C ASP A 484 -17.30 -11.50 -29.85
N LYS A 485 -17.18 -11.68 -28.55
CA LYS A 485 -18.16 -11.17 -27.56
C LYS A 485 -18.27 -9.64 -27.56
N PHE A 486 -17.22 -8.96 -27.99
CA PHE A 486 -17.13 -7.51 -28.10
C PHE A 486 -17.32 -7.00 -29.54
N GLU A 487 -17.73 -7.83 -30.49
CA GLU A 487 -17.83 -7.54 -31.95
C GLU A 487 -18.43 -6.16 -32.24
N ARG A 488 -19.46 -5.75 -31.49
CA ARG A 488 -20.12 -4.43 -31.65
C ARG A 488 -19.16 -3.26 -31.46
N LEU A 489 -18.19 -3.40 -30.57
CA LEU A 489 -17.21 -2.35 -30.23
C LEU A 489 -15.99 -2.37 -31.15
N LEU A 490 -15.84 -3.42 -31.97
CA LEU A 490 -14.78 -3.55 -32.96
C LEU A 490 -15.21 -2.98 -34.31
N LYS A 491 -16.55 -2.77 -34.54
CA LYS A 491 -17.11 -2.21 -35.75
C LYS A 491 -17.14 -0.66 -35.73
N ASP A 492 -17.28 -0.09 -36.89
CA ASP A 492 -17.52 1.33 -37.08
C ASP A 492 -18.77 1.80 -36.30
N SER A 493 -18.64 2.95 -35.62
CA SER A 493 -19.74 3.52 -34.83
C SER A 493 -20.82 4.22 -35.68
N GLY A 494 -20.60 4.39 -36.97
CA GLY A 494 -21.42 5.19 -37.86
C GLY A 494 -21.50 6.64 -37.42
N GLU A 495 -22.68 7.20 -37.36
CA GLU A 495 -22.93 8.57 -36.92
C GLU A 495 -22.87 8.75 -35.39
N ARG A 496 -22.76 7.67 -34.64
CA ARG A 496 -22.73 7.73 -33.17
C ARG A 496 -21.37 8.18 -32.67
N SER A 497 -21.38 9.25 -31.92
CA SER A 497 -20.17 9.75 -31.23
C SER A 497 -20.22 9.39 -29.75
N TYR A 498 -19.13 8.82 -29.24
CA TYR A 498 -18.92 8.55 -27.82
C TYR A 498 -17.42 8.67 -27.45
N SER A 499 -17.12 8.67 -26.17
CA SER A 499 -15.75 8.81 -25.67
C SER A 499 -15.10 7.44 -25.45
N THR A 500 -13.77 7.39 -25.29
CA THR A 500 -13.07 6.17 -24.87
C THR A 500 -13.48 5.74 -23.47
N THR A 501 -13.87 6.66 -22.58
CA THR A 501 -14.50 6.33 -21.29
C THR A 501 -15.79 5.52 -21.49
N MET A 502 -16.66 5.93 -22.42
CA MET A 502 -17.86 5.17 -22.71
C MET A 502 -17.57 3.83 -23.42
N SER A 503 -16.50 3.74 -24.21
CA SER A 503 -16.03 2.46 -24.76
C SER A 503 -15.62 1.49 -23.66
N PHE A 504 -14.89 1.98 -22.65
CA PHE A 504 -14.55 1.22 -21.47
C PHE A 504 -15.80 0.73 -20.73
N VAL A 505 -16.74 1.62 -20.40
CA VAL A 505 -17.98 1.27 -19.68
C VAL A 505 -18.78 0.20 -20.44
N GLN A 506 -18.87 0.32 -21.78
CA GLN A 506 -19.54 -0.69 -22.62
C GLN A 506 -18.80 -2.03 -22.61
N SER A 507 -17.46 -2.02 -22.71
CA SER A 507 -16.63 -3.25 -22.62
C SER A 507 -16.78 -3.92 -21.25
N LEU A 508 -16.74 -3.12 -20.16
CA LEU A 508 -16.92 -3.62 -18.80
C LEU A 508 -18.33 -4.24 -18.61
N ASN A 509 -19.37 -3.60 -19.13
CA ASN A 509 -20.74 -4.15 -19.09
C ASN A 509 -20.89 -5.47 -19.87
N ILE A 510 -20.14 -5.68 -20.94
CA ILE A 510 -20.11 -6.96 -21.66
C ILE A 510 -19.42 -8.01 -20.79
N ALA A 511 -18.26 -7.69 -20.22
CA ALA A 511 -17.50 -8.59 -19.36
C ALA A 511 -18.28 -8.98 -18.09
N LEU A 512 -19.00 -8.05 -17.47
CA LEU A 512 -19.86 -8.30 -16.29
C LEU A 512 -21.00 -9.31 -16.57
N ARG A 513 -21.39 -9.50 -17.82
CA ARG A 513 -22.43 -10.49 -18.22
C ARG A 513 -21.87 -11.89 -18.43
N ASP A 514 -20.56 -12.05 -18.43
CA ASP A 514 -19.96 -13.37 -18.47
C ASP A 514 -20.29 -14.14 -17.20
N LYS A 515 -20.66 -15.41 -17.33
CA LYS A 515 -21.17 -16.22 -16.21
C LYS A 515 -20.08 -16.60 -15.20
N GLU A 516 -18.85 -16.77 -15.66
CA GLU A 516 -17.72 -17.18 -14.79
C GLU A 516 -16.88 -15.97 -14.36
N LEU A 517 -16.52 -15.10 -15.29
CA LEU A 517 -15.68 -13.94 -15.01
C LEU A 517 -16.49 -12.79 -14.40
N GLY A 518 -17.74 -12.56 -14.83
CA GLY A 518 -18.56 -11.43 -14.37
C GLY A 518 -18.65 -11.29 -12.84
N PRO A 519 -18.92 -12.37 -12.07
CA PRO A 519 -18.93 -12.31 -10.61
C PRO A 519 -17.57 -11.96 -9.98
N ARG A 520 -16.48 -12.09 -10.73
CA ARG A 520 -15.09 -11.82 -10.30
C ARG A 520 -14.66 -10.38 -10.58
N ILE A 521 -15.37 -9.66 -11.42
CA ILE A 521 -15.07 -8.27 -11.74
C ILE A 521 -15.44 -7.38 -10.53
N VAL A 522 -14.55 -6.48 -10.16
CA VAL A 522 -14.76 -5.55 -9.05
C VAL A 522 -14.58 -4.12 -9.57
N PRO A 523 -15.66 -3.42 -9.96
CA PRO A 523 -15.58 -1.99 -10.24
C PRO A 523 -15.32 -1.22 -8.95
N ILE A 524 -14.31 -0.33 -8.97
CA ILE A 524 -13.93 0.48 -7.81
C ILE A 524 -13.96 1.95 -8.21
N VAL A 525 -14.56 2.79 -7.37
CA VAL A 525 -14.71 4.21 -7.59
C VAL A 525 -14.42 5.00 -6.32
N ALA A 526 -13.88 6.22 -6.49
CA ALA A 526 -13.68 7.19 -5.43
C ALA A 526 -14.71 8.33 -5.59
N ASP A 527 -16.00 8.00 -5.45
CA ASP A 527 -17.17 8.91 -5.58
C ASP A 527 -17.41 9.53 -6.98
N GLU A 528 -16.81 8.97 -8.04
CA GLU A 528 -16.83 9.58 -9.38
C GLU A 528 -17.59 8.74 -10.43
N ALA A 529 -18.39 7.77 -10.01
CA ALA A 529 -19.07 6.86 -10.94
C ALA A 529 -19.96 7.56 -11.96
N ARG A 530 -20.69 8.63 -11.57
CA ARG A 530 -21.55 9.40 -12.46
C ARG A 530 -20.75 10.19 -13.49
N THR A 531 -19.62 10.75 -13.11
CA THR A 531 -18.70 11.44 -14.02
C THR A 531 -18.22 10.53 -15.15
N PHE A 532 -18.01 9.26 -14.84
CA PHE A 532 -17.53 8.25 -15.81
C PHE A 532 -18.65 7.46 -16.50
N GLY A 533 -19.94 7.78 -16.25
CA GLY A 533 -21.07 7.11 -16.87
C GLY A 533 -21.30 5.68 -16.35
N MET A 534 -20.88 5.40 -15.12
CA MET A 534 -20.98 4.09 -14.48
C MET A 534 -22.22 3.95 -13.58
N GLU A 535 -23.05 4.99 -13.43
CA GLU A 535 -24.22 5.00 -12.54
C GLU A 535 -25.24 3.89 -12.84
N GLY A 536 -25.29 3.41 -14.09
CA GLY A 536 -26.13 2.27 -14.46
C GLY A 536 -25.78 0.98 -13.71
N MET A 537 -24.54 0.85 -13.23
CA MET A 537 -24.06 -0.30 -12.47
C MET A 537 -24.66 -0.31 -11.03
N PHE A 538 -25.03 0.83 -10.47
CA PHE A 538 -25.63 0.90 -9.14
C PHE A 538 -26.89 0.05 -9.04
N ARG A 539 -27.77 0.15 -10.03
CA ARG A 539 -28.97 -0.67 -10.11
C ARG A 539 -28.65 -2.12 -10.49
N GLN A 540 -27.74 -2.33 -11.45
CA GLN A 540 -27.46 -3.62 -12.04
C GLN A 540 -26.79 -4.58 -11.08
N ILE A 541 -25.72 -4.14 -10.39
CA ILE A 541 -24.85 -4.99 -9.57
C ILE A 541 -24.72 -4.47 -8.13
N GLY A 542 -25.28 -3.31 -7.80
CA GLY A 542 -25.29 -2.73 -6.46
C GLY A 542 -23.94 -2.18 -6.00
N ILE A 543 -24.01 -1.20 -5.10
CA ILE A 543 -22.86 -0.71 -4.34
C ILE A 543 -22.74 -1.57 -3.08
N TYR A 544 -21.56 -2.06 -2.78
CA TYR A 544 -21.32 -2.81 -1.57
C TYR A 544 -21.50 -1.95 -0.32
N ALA A 545 -22.35 -2.43 0.60
CA ALA A 545 -22.54 -1.86 1.92
C ALA A 545 -22.67 -3.00 2.94
N PRO A 546 -21.75 -3.14 3.92
CA PRO A 546 -21.67 -4.32 4.79
C PRO A 546 -22.94 -4.59 5.60
N PHE A 547 -23.75 -3.54 5.86
CA PHE A 547 -25.00 -3.62 6.62
C PHE A 547 -26.26 -3.42 5.76
N GLY A 548 -26.12 -3.43 4.42
CA GLY A 548 -27.18 -3.13 3.46
C GLY A 548 -27.68 -1.69 3.53
N GLN A 549 -28.69 -1.36 2.72
CA GLN A 549 -29.28 -0.03 2.63
C GLN A 549 -30.40 0.15 3.67
N LYS A 550 -30.23 1.07 4.61
CA LYS A 550 -31.16 1.33 5.73
C LYS A 550 -32.14 2.49 5.47
N TYR A 551 -32.14 3.06 4.26
CA TYR A 551 -32.95 4.20 3.86
C TYR A 551 -33.50 4.03 2.43
N LYS A 552 -34.55 4.73 2.07
CA LYS A 552 -35.01 4.83 0.68
C LYS A 552 -34.20 5.95 0.00
N PRO A 553 -33.45 5.67 -1.09
CA PRO A 553 -32.72 6.71 -1.79
C PRO A 553 -33.67 7.73 -2.43
N VAL A 554 -33.27 9.00 -2.48
CA VAL A 554 -34.11 10.10 -3.01
C VAL A 554 -34.41 9.96 -4.50
N ASP A 555 -33.59 9.20 -5.21
CA ASP A 555 -33.72 8.90 -6.64
C ASP A 555 -34.33 7.52 -6.91
N ALA A 556 -34.97 6.87 -5.93
CA ALA A 556 -35.52 5.51 -6.03
C ALA A 556 -36.51 5.32 -7.20
N ASP A 557 -37.15 6.42 -7.64
CA ASP A 557 -38.10 6.39 -8.74
C ASP A 557 -37.44 6.62 -10.12
N GLN A 558 -36.11 6.85 -10.17
CA GLN A 558 -35.34 7.01 -11.40
C GLN A 558 -34.88 5.66 -11.96
N LEU A 559 -34.57 5.64 -13.28
CA LEU A 559 -34.12 4.42 -13.93
C LEU A 559 -32.76 3.93 -13.42
N MET A 560 -31.85 4.84 -13.07
CA MET A 560 -30.48 4.59 -12.59
C MET A 560 -30.32 5.15 -11.18
N TYR A 561 -31.05 4.58 -10.21
CA TYR A 561 -31.03 5.04 -8.83
C TYR A 561 -29.84 4.47 -8.04
N TYR A 562 -29.45 5.18 -6.99
CA TYR A 562 -28.44 4.79 -6.04
C TYR A 562 -28.90 3.59 -5.20
N ARG A 563 -28.20 2.47 -5.29
CA ARG A 563 -28.54 1.23 -4.61
C ARG A 563 -27.34 0.65 -3.87
N GLU A 564 -27.47 0.57 -2.56
CA GLU A 564 -26.55 -0.15 -1.68
C GLU A 564 -27.08 -1.55 -1.36
N ASP A 565 -26.19 -2.53 -1.30
CA ASP A 565 -26.55 -3.92 -1.03
C ASP A 565 -25.37 -4.64 -0.36
N GLN A 566 -25.67 -5.54 0.59
CA GLN A 566 -24.64 -6.34 1.26
C GLN A 566 -23.90 -7.24 0.27
N THR A 567 -24.56 -7.67 -0.80
CA THR A 567 -23.98 -8.44 -1.89
C THR A 567 -23.54 -7.58 -3.07
N GLY A 568 -23.59 -6.25 -2.93
CA GLY A 568 -23.21 -5.30 -3.96
C GLY A 568 -21.78 -5.56 -4.49
N GLN A 569 -21.60 -5.31 -5.79
CA GLN A 569 -20.35 -5.63 -6.47
C GLN A 569 -19.42 -4.42 -6.65
N VAL A 570 -19.98 -3.20 -6.71
CA VAL A 570 -19.21 -1.97 -6.82
C VAL A 570 -18.64 -1.59 -5.44
N LEU A 571 -17.33 -1.38 -5.35
CA LEU A 571 -16.69 -0.78 -4.18
C LEU A 571 -16.63 0.75 -4.34
N GLN A 572 -17.41 1.45 -3.54
CA GLN A 572 -17.44 2.90 -3.45
C GLN A 572 -16.71 3.35 -2.20
N GLN A 573 -15.51 3.93 -2.36
CA GLN A 573 -14.60 4.22 -1.23
C GLN A 573 -14.68 5.67 -0.72
N GLY A 574 -15.66 6.45 -1.22
CA GLY A 574 -15.74 7.88 -0.93
C GLY A 574 -14.63 8.67 -1.65
N ILE A 575 -14.48 9.94 -1.32
CA ILE A 575 -13.42 10.79 -1.91
C ILE A 575 -12.06 10.41 -1.28
N SER A 576 -11.56 9.24 -1.66
CA SER A 576 -10.32 8.68 -1.14
C SER A 576 -9.61 7.81 -2.19
N GLU A 577 -8.73 8.40 -2.97
CA GLU A 577 -7.90 7.68 -3.94
C GLU A 577 -6.96 6.68 -3.24
N PRO A 578 -6.29 7.02 -2.11
CA PRO A 578 -5.49 6.02 -1.37
C PRO A 578 -6.31 4.82 -0.90
N GLY A 579 -7.55 5.03 -0.43
CA GLY A 579 -8.44 3.95 -0.04
C GLY A 579 -8.91 3.10 -1.23
N ALA A 580 -9.26 3.74 -2.33
CA ALA A 580 -9.72 3.04 -3.52
C ALA A 580 -8.62 2.18 -4.14
N ILE A 581 -7.37 2.67 -4.24
CA ILE A 581 -6.25 1.86 -4.76
C ILE A 581 -5.84 0.76 -3.76
N ALA A 582 -5.95 0.98 -2.46
CA ALA A 582 -5.72 -0.08 -1.47
C ALA A 582 -6.77 -1.21 -1.58
N SER A 583 -8.04 -0.86 -1.82
CA SER A 583 -9.09 -1.85 -2.15
C SER A 583 -8.80 -2.59 -3.46
N TRP A 584 -8.34 -1.85 -4.47
CA TRP A 584 -7.95 -2.43 -5.74
C TRP A 584 -6.79 -3.42 -5.58
N MET A 585 -5.81 -3.09 -4.77
CA MET A 585 -4.68 -3.96 -4.43
C MET A 585 -5.15 -5.21 -3.67
N ALA A 586 -6.04 -5.06 -2.68
CA ALA A 586 -6.62 -6.19 -1.94
C ALA A 586 -7.40 -7.14 -2.87
N ALA A 587 -8.19 -6.59 -3.79
CA ALA A 587 -8.91 -7.37 -4.78
C ALA A 587 -7.95 -8.07 -5.77
N GLY A 588 -6.97 -7.34 -6.30
CA GLY A 588 -6.02 -7.86 -7.28
C GLY A 588 -5.02 -8.89 -6.75
N THR A 589 -4.88 -9.00 -5.42
CA THR A 589 -4.06 -10.01 -4.74
C THR A 589 -4.87 -11.15 -4.12
N SER A 590 -6.19 -11.15 -4.25
CA SER A 590 -7.08 -12.16 -3.64
C SER A 590 -6.82 -13.58 -4.16
N TYR A 591 -6.25 -13.73 -5.36
CA TYR A 591 -5.78 -15.01 -5.88
C TYR A 591 -4.72 -15.66 -4.96
N SER A 592 -3.85 -14.84 -4.40
CA SER A 592 -2.81 -15.27 -3.46
C SER A 592 -3.34 -15.43 -2.05
N VAL A 593 -4.13 -14.45 -1.60
CA VAL A 593 -4.61 -14.35 -0.21
C VAL A 593 -5.71 -15.37 0.10
N SER A 594 -6.65 -15.59 -0.82
CA SER A 594 -7.86 -16.39 -0.57
C SER A 594 -8.10 -17.50 -1.59
N ASP A 595 -7.17 -17.70 -2.53
CA ASP A 595 -7.32 -18.62 -3.67
C ASP A 595 -8.53 -18.31 -4.57
N VAL A 596 -8.95 -17.04 -4.55
CA VAL A 596 -10.12 -16.55 -5.29
C VAL A 596 -9.66 -15.41 -6.19
N PRO A 597 -9.31 -15.68 -7.47
CA PRO A 597 -8.94 -14.64 -8.41
C PRO A 597 -10.08 -13.64 -8.58
N MET A 598 -9.81 -12.38 -8.33
CA MET A 598 -10.70 -11.27 -8.63
C MET A 598 -10.01 -10.33 -9.62
N LEU A 599 -10.79 -9.59 -10.37
CA LEU A 599 -10.30 -8.67 -11.40
C LEU A 599 -10.84 -7.25 -11.12
N PRO A 600 -10.10 -6.43 -10.39
CA PRO A 600 -10.53 -5.07 -10.09
C PRO A 600 -10.29 -4.11 -11.24
N PHE A 601 -11.24 -3.17 -11.42
CA PHE A 601 -11.19 -2.03 -12.30
C PHE A 601 -11.38 -0.77 -11.48
N TYR A 602 -10.29 -0.05 -11.21
CA TYR A 602 -10.35 1.22 -10.47
C TYR A 602 -10.22 2.38 -11.44
N ILE A 603 -11.28 3.20 -11.53
CA ILE A 603 -11.32 4.42 -12.32
C ILE A 603 -11.24 5.66 -11.43
N TYR A 604 -10.45 6.63 -11.86
CA TYR A 604 -10.20 7.89 -11.17
C TYR A 604 -9.82 8.98 -12.16
N TYR A 605 -9.84 10.24 -11.76
CA TYR A 605 -9.23 11.31 -12.54
C TYR A 605 -7.73 11.03 -12.73
N SER A 606 -7.25 10.97 -13.97
CA SER A 606 -5.86 10.58 -14.24
C SER A 606 -4.84 11.49 -13.54
N MET A 607 -5.16 12.78 -13.38
CA MET A 607 -4.34 13.74 -12.65
C MET A 607 -4.14 13.35 -11.17
N PHE A 608 -5.12 12.72 -10.52
CA PHE A 608 -5.04 12.32 -9.11
C PHE A 608 -4.59 10.87 -8.92
N GLY A 609 -4.06 10.24 -9.96
CA GLY A 609 -3.49 8.90 -9.94
C GLY A 609 -2.08 8.88 -9.38
N PHE A 610 -1.09 8.62 -10.22
CA PHE A 610 0.29 8.37 -9.81
C PHE A 610 0.94 9.47 -8.97
N GLN A 611 0.58 10.72 -9.15
CA GLN A 611 1.10 11.82 -8.31
C GLN A 611 0.57 11.78 -6.88
N ARG A 612 -0.58 11.13 -6.62
CA ARG A 612 -1.20 11.03 -5.30
C ARG A 612 -1.03 9.66 -4.66
N VAL A 613 -1.03 8.61 -5.46
CA VAL A 613 -1.01 7.21 -5.02
C VAL A 613 0.15 6.41 -5.63
N GLY A 614 1.18 7.07 -6.10
CA GLY A 614 2.32 6.44 -6.77
C GLY A 614 3.07 5.45 -5.91
N ASP A 615 3.23 5.72 -4.62
CA ASP A 615 3.87 4.81 -3.68
C ASP A 615 3.03 3.53 -3.47
N ILE A 616 1.70 3.65 -3.36
CA ILE A 616 0.81 2.49 -3.29
C ILE A 616 0.80 1.71 -4.61
N ALA A 617 0.89 2.39 -5.75
CA ALA A 617 1.00 1.74 -7.05
C ALA A 617 2.31 0.93 -7.16
N TRP A 618 3.41 1.46 -6.62
CA TRP A 618 4.68 0.75 -6.52
C TRP A 618 4.58 -0.45 -5.56
N GLN A 619 3.97 -0.28 -4.39
CA GLN A 619 3.66 -1.37 -3.45
C GLN A 619 2.85 -2.47 -4.13
N ALA A 620 1.82 -2.11 -4.90
CA ALA A 620 0.98 -3.05 -5.63
C ALA A 620 1.79 -3.85 -6.68
N ALA A 621 2.78 -3.21 -7.31
CA ALA A 621 3.70 -3.89 -8.24
C ALA A 621 4.53 -4.96 -7.52
N ASP A 622 5.10 -4.65 -6.38
CA ASP A 622 5.84 -5.59 -5.51
C ASP A 622 4.93 -6.73 -5.01
N MET A 623 3.68 -6.41 -4.64
CA MET A 623 2.68 -7.41 -4.23
C MET A 623 2.22 -8.34 -5.34
N ARG A 624 2.62 -8.11 -6.58
CA ARG A 624 2.19 -8.87 -7.77
C ARG A 624 0.67 -8.77 -7.99
N THR A 625 0.15 -7.55 -7.80
CA THR A 625 -1.27 -7.23 -7.96
C THR A 625 -1.68 -7.37 -9.43
N ARG A 626 -2.89 -7.88 -9.68
CA ARG A 626 -3.50 -8.02 -11.01
C ARG A 626 -4.75 -7.15 -11.07
N GLY A 627 -4.92 -6.40 -12.16
CA GLY A 627 -6.10 -5.53 -12.32
C GLY A 627 -5.87 -4.38 -13.29
N PHE A 628 -6.88 -3.53 -13.39
CA PHE A 628 -6.86 -2.35 -14.25
C PHE A 628 -6.95 -1.07 -13.42
N LEU A 629 -6.04 -0.16 -13.68
CA LEU A 629 -6.10 1.23 -13.27
C LEU A 629 -6.52 2.06 -14.48
N LEU A 630 -7.53 2.90 -14.32
CA LEU A 630 -8.14 3.64 -15.41
C LEU A 630 -8.07 5.12 -15.12
N GLY A 631 -7.17 5.82 -15.82
CA GLY A 631 -7.03 7.27 -15.71
C GLY A 631 -8.10 7.95 -16.54
N GLY A 632 -9.23 8.27 -15.92
CA GLY A 632 -10.33 8.98 -16.55
C GLY A 632 -10.05 10.47 -16.75
N THR A 633 -10.80 11.15 -17.62
CA THR A 633 -10.64 12.58 -17.97
C THR A 633 -9.19 12.96 -18.31
N ALA A 634 -8.48 12.03 -18.98
CA ALA A 634 -7.08 12.20 -19.31
C ALA A 634 -6.84 13.16 -20.48
N GLY A 635 -5.58 13.54 -20.66
CA GLY A 635 -5.10 14.41 -21.72
C GLY A 635 -5.18 15.90 -21.39
N ARG A 636 -4.06 16.56 -21.51
CA ARG A 636 -3.91 17.98 -21.11
C ARG A 636 -4.78 18.94 -21.90
N THR A 637 -5.06 18.63 -23.17
CA THR A 637 -5.92 19.47 -24.02
C THR A 637 -7.32 18.89 -24.22
N THR A 638 -7.52 17.63 -23.82
CA THR A 638 -8.79 16.93 -24.03
C THR A 638 -9.80 17.21 -22.93
N LEU A 639 -9.33 17.36 -21.68
CA LEU A 639 -10.14 17.83 -20.57
C LEU A 639 -10.24 19.36 -20.63
N ASN A 640 -11.30 19.87 -21.24
CA ASN A 640 -11.50 21.31 -21.41
C ASN A 640 -12.12 21.97 -20.17
N GLY A 641 -11.75 23.22 -19.90
CA GLY A 641 -12.36 24.07 -18.87
C GLY A 641 -11.86 23.86 -17.43
N GLU A 642 -11.31 22.71 -17.11
CA GLU A 642 -10.92 22.33 -15.73
C GLU A 642 -9.56 22.90 -15.27
N GLY A 643 -8.65 23.12 -16.20
CA GLY A 643 -7.39 23.80 -15.96
C GLY A 643 -6.32 22.97 -15.26
N LEU A 644 -5.35 23.69 -14.69
CA LEU A 644 -4.06 23.19 -14.24
C LEU A 644 -4.15 21.97 -13.31
N GLN A 645 -5.09 21.93 -12.37
CA GLN A 645 -5.17 20.89 -11.35
C GLN A 645 -5.75 19.56 -11.87
N HIS A 646 -6.44 19.56 -13.03
CA HIS A 646 -7.13 18.39 -13.56
C HIS A 646 -6.55 17.87 -14.87
N GLU A 647 -5.80 18.69 -15.59
CA GLU A 647 -5.26 18.36 -16.91
C GLU A 647 -3.95 17.58 -16.80
N ASP A 648 -4.06 16.27 -16.84
CA ASP A 648 -2.93 15.34 -16.81
C ASP A 648 -2.13 15.39 -18.13
N GLY A 649 -0.83 15.52 -18.00
CA GLY A 649 0.11 15.46 -19.13
C GLY A 649 1.32 14.55 -18.86
N PHE A 650 1.36 13.78 -17.77
CA PHE A 650 2.56 13.07 -17.33
C PHE A 650 2.33 11.64 -16.82
N SER A 651 1.11 11.22 -16.55
CA SER A 651 0.82 9.92 -15.89
C SER A 651 1.38 8.73 -16.66
N GLN A 652 1.37 8.78 -18.00
CA GLN A 652 1.93 7.74 -18.87
C GLN A 652 3.46 7.59 -18.69
N VAL A 653 4.17 8.69 -18.44
CA VAL A 653 5.62 8.66 -18.19
C VAL A 653 5.92 7.97 -16.86
N ILE A 654 5.14 8.32 -15.81
CA ILE A 654 5.30 7.71 -14.49
C ILE A 654 4.93 6.23 -14.54
N ALA A 655 3.79 5.87 -15.15
CA ALA A 655 3.38 4.47 -15.31
C ALA A 655 4.45 3.63 -16.01
N GLY A 656 5.11 4.19 -17.02
CA GLY A 656 6.20 3.55 -17.74
C GLY A 656 7.45 3.25 -16.91
N SER A 657 7.60 3.85 -15.73
CA SER A 657 8.71 3.60 -14.80
C SER A 657 8.51 2.34 -13.94
N ILE A 658 7.29 1.87 -13.78
CA ILE A 658 6.97 0.69 -12.95
C ILE A 658 7.13 -0.59 -13.79
N PRO A 659 7.96 -1.56 -13.37
CA PRO A 659 8.40 -2.66 -14.25
C PRO A 659 7.28 -3.56 -14.81
N ASN A 660 6.27 -3.88 -14.02
CA ASN A 660 5.17 -4.79 -14.40
C ASN A 660 3.85 -4.08 -14.73
N VAL A 661 3.90 -2.77 -14.98
CA VAL A 661 2.76 -2.02 -15.51
C VAL A 661 2.74 -2.03 -17.02
N ARG A 662 1.60 -2.36 -17.61
CA ARG A 662 1.30 -2.22 -19.04
C ARG A 662 0.46 -0.98 -19.22
N SER A 663 0.99 0.06 -19.86
CA SER A 663 0.30 1.35 -19.94
C SER A 663 -0.06 1.74 -21.37
N TYR A 664 -1.29 2.21 -21.55
CA TYR A 664 -1.87 2.49 -22.87
C TYR A 664 -2.62 3.83 -22.87
N ASP A 665 -2.54 4.54 -24.00
CA ASP A 665 -3.28 5.77 -24.31
C ASP A 665 -4.09 5.59 -25.61
N PRO A 666 -5.21 4.84 -25.55
CA PRO A 666 -5.98 4.48 -26.74
C PRO A 666 -6.75 5.69 -27.31
N THR A 667 -6.88 5.72 -28.64
CA THR A 667 -7.71 6.69 -29.36
C THR A 667 -9.12 6.17 -29.60
N PHE A 668 -9.26 4.90 -29.98
CA PHE A 668 -10.53 4.34 -30.45
C PHE A 668 -11.10 3.27 -29.52
N GLY A 669 -12.42 3.09 -29.60
CA GLY A 669 -13.14 2.13 -28.76
C GLY A 669 -12.66 0.70 -28.94
N PHE A 670 -12.29 0.31 -30.16
CA PHE A 670 -11.76 -1.02 -30.41
C PHE A 670 -10.37 -1.24 -29.76
N GLU A 671 -9.52 -0.19 -29.68
CA GLU A 671 -8.25 -0.28 -28.97
C GLU A 671 -8.47 -0.53 -27.48
N VAL A 672 -9.38 0.23 -26.84
CA VAL A 672 -9.77 0.00 -25.44
C VAL A 672 -10.22 -1.44 -25.22
N THR A 673 -11.06 -1.95 -26.10
CA THR A 673 -11.64 -3.30 -26.02
C THR A 673 -10.57 -4.39 -26.17
N VAL A 674 -9.68 -4.25 -27.15
CA VAL A 674 -8.56 -5.20 -27.38
C VAL A 674 -7.61 -5.24 -26.19
N ILE A 675 -7.23 -4.06 -25.65
CA ILE A 675 -6.35 -3.95 -24.49
C ILE A 675 -6.98 -4.58 -23.25
N MET A 676 -8.28 -4.30 -23.00
CA MET A 676 -9.01 -4.90 -21.88
C MET A 676 -9.09 -6.42 -22.02
N GLN A 677 -9.46 -6.92 -23.18
CA GLN A 677 -9.57 -8.37 -23.44
C GLN A 677 -8.22 -9.07 -23.24
N HIS A 678 -7.14 -8.49 -23.76
CA HIS A 678 -5.79 -9.01 -23.58
C HIS A 678 -5.39 -9.06 -22.11
N GLY A 679 -5.63 -7.98 -21.36
CA GLY A 679 -5.32 -7.92 -19.93
C GLY A 679 -6.16 -8.90 -19.10
N MET A 680 -7.46 -9.06 -19.40
CA MET A 680 -8.30 -10.08 -18.77
C MET A 680 -7.72 -11.48 -18.99
N LYS A 681 -7.29 -11.79 -20.22
CA LYS A 681 -6.66 -13.07 -20.55
C LYS A 681 -5.35 -13.25 -19.78
N ALA A 682 -4.45 -12.30 -19.87
CA ALA A 682 -3.13 -12.39 -19.23
C ALA A 682 -3.25 -12.62 -17.70
N MET A 683 -4.14 -11.89 -17.01
CA MET A 683 -4.23 -11.93 -15.56
C MET A 683 -5.10 -13.07 -15.02
N MET A 684 -6.21 -13.41 -15.68
CA MET A 684 -7.18 -14.39 -15.18
C MET A 684 -6.99 -15.79 -15.75
N GLU A 685 -6.56 -15.92 -17.01
CA GLU A 685 -6.36 -17.20 -17.68
C GLU A 685 -4.90 -17.63 -17.57
N ASP A 686 -3.95 -16.79 -18.00
CA ASP A 686 -2.51 -17.08 -18.03
C ASP A 686 -1.82 -16.83 -16.66
N GLN A 687 -2.51 -16.16 -15.74
CA GLN A 687 -2.05 -15.81 -14.39
C GLN A 687 -0.70 -15.07 -14.37
N ILE A 688 -0.55 -14.08 -15.24
CA ILE A 688 0.63 -13.21 -15.29
C ILE A 688 0.52 -12.12 -14.23
N ASP A 689 1.61 -11.88 -13.49
CA ASP A 689 1.68 -10.87 -12.42
C ASP A 689 2.02 -9.50 -13.00
N GLU A 690 1.06 -8.90 -13.66
CA GLU A 690 1.11 -7.55 -14.22
C GLU A 690 -0.23 -6.84 -14.00
N TYR A 691 -0.24 -5.52 -14.12
CA TYR A 691 -1.48 -4.75 -14.16
C TYR A 691 -1.45 -3.70 -15.26
N TYR A 692 -2.63 -3.27 -15.67
CA TYR A 692 -2.81 -2.37 -16.82
C TYR A 692 -3.17 -0.98 -16.33
N TYR A 693 -2.54 0.05 -16.92
CA TYR A 693 -2.95 1.43 -16.81
C TYR A 693 -3.46 1.91 -18.17
N ILE A 694 -4.71 2.35 -18.25
CA ILE A 694 -5.33 2.82 -19.48
C ILE A 694 -5.86 4.23 -19.24
N THR A 695 -5.39 5.19 -20.01
CA THR A 695 -5.96 6.54 -19.99
C THR A 695 -7.24 6.59 -20.83
N LEU A 696 -8.27 7.22 -20.27
CA LEU A 696 -9.61 7.32 -20.85
C LEU A 696 -10.01 8.79 -20.92
N MET A 697 -10.55 9.19 -22.06
CA MET A 697 -10.86 10.58 -22.38
C MET A 697 -12.37 10.82 -22.47
N ASN A 698 -12.80 12.06 -22.24
CA ASN A 698 -14.21 12.46 -22.20
C ASN A 698 -14.69 13.16 -23.47
N GLU A 699 -13.84 13.32 -24.50
CA GLU A 699 -14.26 13.85 -25.80
C GLU A 699 -15.02 12.82 -26.61
N ASN A 700 -16.20 13.21 -27.09
CA ASN A 700 -17.03 12.35 -27.95
C ASN A 700 -16.68 12.54 -29.44
N TYR A 701 -16.52 11.43 -30.16
CA TYR A 701 -16.29 11.37 -31.60
C TYR A 701 -16.71 10.02 -32.19
N ALA A 702 -16.83 9.97 -33.51
CA ALA A 702 -17.09 8.72 -34.21
C ALA A 702 -15.84 7.81 -34.24
N HIS A 703 -16.03 6.54 -34.05
CA HIS A 703 -14.97 5.54 -34.05
C HIS A 703 -15.00 4.71 -35.33
N PRO A 704 -13.86 4.57 -36.03
CA PRO A 704 -13.79 3.68 -37.18
C PRO A 704 -13.83 2.22 -36.71
N GLY A 705 -14.08 1.30 -37.63
CA GLY A 705 -13.91 -0.11 -37.37
C GLY A 705 -12.42 -0.48 -37.19
N MET A 706 -12.17 -1.56 -36.45
CA MET A 706 -10.81 -2.06 -36.27
C MET A 706 -10.23 -2.55 -37.60
N PRO A 707 -9.04 -2.06 -38.01
CA PRO A 707 -8.35 -2.61 -39.19
C PRO A 707 -8.05 -4.11 -39.02
N GLU A 708 -8.11 -4.85 -40.12
CA GLU A 708 -7.79 -6.29 -40.13
C GLU A 708 -6.35 -6.52 -39.65
N GLY A 709 -6.18 -7.45 -38.71
CA GLY A 709 -4.86 -7.77 -38.14
C GLY A 709 -4.30 -6.76 -37.15
N ALA A 710 -5.02 -5.66 -36.81
CA ALA A 710 -4.50 -4.60 -35.93
C ALA A 710 -4.34 -5.04 -34.46
N ALA A 711 -5.01 -6.09 -34.01
CA ALA A 711 -5.06 -6.47 -32.59
C ALA A 711 -3.66 -6.67 -31.97
N GLU A 712 -2.77 -7.37 -32.67
CA GLU A 712 -1.39 -7.58 -32.19
C GLU A 712 -0.61 -6.26 -32.11
N GLY A 713 -0.75 -5.39 -33.11
CA GLY A 713 -0.09 -4.08 -33.12
C GLY A 713 -0.59 -3.14 -32.03
N ILE A 714 -1.88 -3.20 -31.69
CA ILE A 714 -2.46 -2.47 -30.56
C ILE A 714 -1.76 -2.86 -29.25
N ILE A 715 -1.58 -4.16 -29.01
CA ILE A 715 -0.92 -4.66 -27.80
C ILE A 715 0.58 -4.35 -27.79
N LYS A 716 1.25 -4.44 -28.93
CA LYS A 716 2.65 -4.04 -29.10
C LYS A 716 2.87 -2.53 -29.03
N GLY A 717 1.80 -1.75 -29.05
CA GLY A 717 1.81 -0.31 -28.82
C GLY A 717 1.88 0.58 -30.06
N MET A 718 1.93 0.03 -31.27
CA MET A 718 1.91 0.80 -32.52
C MET A 718 1.41 -0.05 -33.69
N TYR A 719 0.57 0.53 -34.55
CA TYR A 719 0.11 -0.11 -35.79
C TYR A 719 -0.24 0.91 -36.86
N LEU A 720 -0.24 0.49 -38.12
CA LEU A 720 -0.64 1.32 -39.27
C LEU A 720 -2.18 1.43 -39.31
N LEU A 721 -2.68 2.63 -39.02
CA LEU A 721 -4.14 2.91 -39.07
C LEU A 721 -4.60 3.18 -40.49
N LYS A 722 -3.82 3.97 -41.27
CA LYS A 722 -4.16 4.33 -42.66
C LYS A 722 -2.90 4.30 -43.53
N ASP A 723 -2.88 3.39 -44.50
CA ASP A 723 -1.83 3.28 -45.51
C ASP A 723 -2.16 4.19 -46.69
N ALA A 724 -1.24 5.06 -47.02
CA ALA A 724 -1.38 5.94 -48.20
C ALA A 724 -1.05 5.19 -49.52
N GLY A 725 -0.73 3.90 -49.48
CA GLY A 725 -0.38 3.06 -50.62
C GLY A 725 1.04 3.20 -51.13
N LYS A 726 1.35 2.61 -52.26
CA LYS A 726 2.71 2.65 -52.84
C LYS A 726 3.07 4.06 -53.28
N PRO A 727 4.28 4.55 -52.90
CA PRO A 727 4.73 5.87 -53.29
C PRO A 727 4.83 6.03 -54.80
N LYS A 728 4.36 7.17 -55.34
CA LYS A 728 4.56 7.55 -56.74
C LYS A 728 5.92 8.23 -56.88
N LYS A 729 6.47 8.25 -58.09
CA LYS A 729 7.76 8.88 -58.38
C LYS A 729 7.69 10.40 -58.09
N GLY A 730 8.55 10.87 -57.17
CA GLY A 730 8.59 12.29 -56.80
C GLY A 730 7.53 12.74 -55.77
N GLU A 731 6.75 11.81 -55.23
CA GLU A 731 5.76 12.09 -54.19
C GLU A 731 6.44 12.48 -52.89
N LEU A 732 6.01 13.55 -52.27
CA LEU A 732 6.43 13.94 -50.91
C LEU A 732 5.61 13.17 -49.90
N ARG A 733 6.27 12.54 -48.95
CA ARG A 733 5.59 11.66 -47.96
C ARG A 733 6.11 11.93 -46.56
N VAL A 734 5.23 11.72 -45.57
CA VAL A 734 5.54 11.80 -44.13
C VAL A 734 4.87 10.67 -43.39
N GLN A 735 5.39 10.33 -42.21
CA GLN A 735 4.81 9.38 -41.26
C GLN A 735 4.22 10.16 -40.08
N LEU A 736 2.91 10.14 -39.90
CA LEU A 736 2.24 10.82 -38.78
C LEU A 736 1.87 9.81 -37.70
N LEU A 737 2.42 9.99 -36.51
CA LEU A 737 2.20 9.16 -35.34
C LEU A 737 1.36 9.93 -34.33
N GLY A 738 0.37 9.28 -33.70
CA GLY A 738 -0.44 9.91 -32.67
C GLY A 738 -0.94 8.92 -31.62
N SER A 739 -1.20 9.43 -30.41
CA SER A 739 -1.84 8.69 -29.32
C SER A 739 -3.04 9.45 -28.78
N GLY A 740 -3.94 8.75 -28.12
CA GLY A 740 -5.15 9.35 -27.56
C GLY A 740 -5.91 10.22 -28.58
N THR A 741 -6.58 11.26 -28.11
CA THR A 741 -7.39 12.14 -28.99
C THR A 741 -6.54 12.95 -29.98
N ILE A 742 -5.25 13.13 -29.74
CA ILE A 742 -4.36 13.88 -30.64
C ILE A 742 -4.09 13.12 -31.94
N LEU A 743 -4.26 11.82 -31.99
CA LEU A 743 -4.25 11.09 -33.25
C LEU A 743 -5.30 11.65 -34.24
N ARG A 744 -6.43 12.14 -33.79
CA ARG A 744 -7.45 12.81 -34.63
C ARG A 744 -6.92 14.10 -35.25
N GLU A 745 -6.11 14.86 -34.53
CA GLU A 745 -5.43 16.03 -35.05
C GLU A 745 -4.39 15.64 -36.11
N ALA A 746 -3.69 14.51 -35.91
CA ALA A 746 -2.77 13.98 -36.91
C ALA A 746 -3.49 13.53 -38.19
N ILE A 747 -4.67 12.89 -38.07
CA ILE A 747 -5.52 12.54 -39.23
C ILE A 747 -5.93 13.79 -40.00
N ALA A 748 -6.40 14.83 -39.29
CA ALA A 748 -6.78 16.10 -39.94
C ALA A 748 -5.57 16.86 -40.51
N ALA A 749 -4.39 16.74 -39.91
CA ALA A 749 -3.15 17.30 -40.46
C ALA A 749 -2.75 16.63 -41.78
N ALA A 750 -2.98 15.32 -41.93
CA ALA A 750 -2.76 14.60 -43.19
C ALA A 750 -3.60 15.16 -44.33
N GLU A 751 -4.89 15.50 -44.07
CA GLU A 751 -5.78 16.12 -45.06
C GLU A 751 -5.29 17.54 -45.48
N LEU A 752 -4.79 18.33 -44.48
CA LEU A 752 -4.22 19.64 -44.77
C LEU A 752 -2.92 19.54 -45.59
N LEU A 753 -2.06 18.57 -45.28
CA LEU A 753 -0.81 18.36 -46.02
C LEU A 753 -1.05 17.96 -47.45
N ASP A 754 -1.98 17.08 -47.72
CA ASP A 754 -2.35 16.66 -49.07
C ASP A 754 -2.95 17.85 -49.87
N LYS A 755 -3.98 18.48 -49.30
CA LYS A 755 -4.68 19.59 -49.95
C LYS A 755 -3.82 20.81 -50.23
N ASP A 756 -3.03 21.26 -49.26
CA ASP A 756 -2.34 22.54 -49.27
C ASP A 756 -0.92 22.49 -49.81
N PHE A 757 -0.26 21.32 -49.69
CA PHE A 757 1.17 21.13 -50.01
C PHE A 757 1.42 19.91 -50.92
N GLY A 758 0.43 19.07 -51.21
CA GLY A 758 0.63 17.86 -52.02
C GLY A 758 1.50 16.83 -51.32
N VAL A 759 1.51 16.81 -49.97
CA VAL A 759 2.29 15.89 -49.17
C VAL A 759 1.36 14.76 -48.67
N THR A 760 1.69 13.55 -49.03
CA THR A 760 0.92 12.36 -48.62
C THR A 760 1.41 11.85 -47.25
N ALA A 761 0.50 11.34 -46.40
CA ALA A 761 0.84 10.84 -45.08
C ALA A 761 0.37 9.41 -44.84
N ASP A 762 1.24 8.54 -44.31
CA ASP A 762 0.83 7.33 -43.60
C ASP A 762 0.49 7.70 -42.16
N ILE A 763 -0.57 7.11 -41.61
CA ILE A 763 -1.06 7.42 -40.26
C ILE A 763 -0.90 6.21 -39.35
N TRP A 764 -0.23 6.41 -38.24
CA TRP A 764 0.08 5.39 -37.24
C TRP A 764 -0.63 5.70 -35.92
N SER A 765 -1.38 4.75 -35.39
CA SER A 765 -1.86 4.81 -34.02
C SER A 765 -0.79 4.23 -33.09
N CYS A 766 -0.51 4.96 -32.00
CA CYS A 766 0.49 4.60 -31.01
C CYS A 766 -0.18 4.47 -29.63
N PRO A 767 -1.02 3.45 -29.41
CA PRO A 767 -1.71 3.30 -28.12
C PRO A 767 -0.76 3.04 -26.93
N SER A 768 0.50 2.62 -27.16
CA SER A 768 1.48 2.51 -26.08
C SER A 768 2.92 2.78 -26.53
N LEU A 769 3.35 4.00 -26.39
CA LEU A 769 4.77 4.34 -26.56
C LEU A 769 5.69 3.70 -25.50
N ASN A 770 5.14 3.33 -24.35
CA ASN A 770 5.88 2.61 -23.32
C ASN A 770 6.20 1.16 -23.73
N GLU A 771 5.27 0.43 -24.35
CA GLU A 771 5.55 -0.92 -24.85
C GLU A 771 6.52 -0.89 -26.04
N VAL A 772 6.37 0.10 -26.92
CA VAL A 772 7.33 0.31 -28.03
C VAL A 772 8.75 0.57 -27.50
N ARG A 773 8.89 1.39 -26.45
CA ARG A 773 10.18 1.64 -25.79
C ARG A 773 10.75 0.36 -25.16
N ARG A 774 9.90 -0.42 -24.44
CA ARG A 774 10.35 -1.67 -23.81
C ARG A 774 10.91 -2.66 -24.82
N ASP A 775 10.23 -2.82 -25.95
CA ASP A 775 10.73 -3.63 -27.06
C ASP A 775 12.07 -3.11 -27.56
N GLY A 776 12.18 -1.80 -27.84
CA GLY A 776 13.41 -1.17 -28.31
C GLY A 776 14.59 -1.42 -27.38
N TYR A 777 14.42 -1.18 -26.07
CA TYR A 777 15.49 -1.42 -25.09
C TYR A 777 15.84 -2.90 -24.95
N ALA A 778 14.85 -3.80 -25.02
CA ALA A 778 15.10 -5.24 -24.96
C ALA A 778 15.94 -5.70 -26.17
N VAL A 779 15.60 -5.21 -27.37
CA VAL A 779 16.33 -5.50 -28.61
C VAL A 779 17.75 -4.91 -28.57
N GLU A 780 17.90 -3.64 -28.18
CA GLU A 780 19.22 -3.00 -28.06
C GLU A 780 20.12 -3.74 -27.08
N ARG A 781 19.57 -4.10 -25.90
CA ARG A 781 20.31 -4.90 -24.91
C ARG A 781 20.73 -6.25 -25.47
N TRP A 782 19.81 -6.94 -26.15
CA TRP A 782 20.10 -8.25 -26.74
C TRP A 782 21.22 -8.15 -27.77
N ASN A 783 21.13 -7.20 -28.68
CA ASN A 783 22.11 -6.96 -29.73
C ASN A 783 23.51 -6.67 -29.16
N ARG A 784 23.58 -5.81 -28.15
CA ARG A 784 24.83 -5.49 -27.46
C ARG A 784 25.50 -6.68 -26.78
N LEU A 785 24.69 -7.61 -26.25
CA LEU A 785 25.18 -8.80 -25.55
C LEU A 785 25.42 -9.99 -26.47
N HIS A 786 24.95 -9.92 -27.72
CA HIS A 786 25.15 -10.97 -28.76
C HIS A 786 25.72 -10.38 -30.05
N PRO A 787 26.95 -9.83 -30.02
CA PRO A 787 27.51 -9.09 -31.17
C PRO A 787 27.77 -9.96 -32.41
N GLU A 788 27.90 -11.28 -32.21
CA GLU A 788 28.17 -12.24 -33.32
C GLU A 788 26.89 -12.84 -33.90
N ALA A 789 25.73 -12.64 -33.24
CA ALA A 789 24.44 -13.11 -33.72
C ALA A 789 23.83 -12.14 -34.74
N GLU A 790 22.87 -12.63 -35.54
CA GLU A 790 22.06 -11.77 -36.39
C GLU A 790 21.34 -10.70 -35.53
N GLN A 791 21.59 -9.43 -35.87
CA GLN A 791 21.08 -8.32 -35.11
C GLN A 791 19.54 -8.21 -35.25
N ARG A 792 18.85 -8.14 -34.13
CA ARG A 792 17.42 -7.92 -34.09
C ARG A 792 17.07 -6.47 -34.36
N LYS A 793 15.89 -6.22 -34.93
CA LYS A 793 15.36 -4.87 -35.14
C LYS A 793 14.24 -4.58 -34.15
N PRO A 794 14.26 -3.39 -33.49
CA PRO A 794 13.13 -2.94 -32.69
C PRO A 794 11.81 -2.94 -33.48
N TYR A 795 10.70 -3.20 -32.82
CA TYR A 795 9.39 -3.27 -33.46
C TYR A 795 9.06 -2.01 -34.27
N VAL A 796 9.27 -0.81 -33.72
CA VAL A 796 9.03 0.45 -34.42
C VAL A 796 9.95 0.60 -35.64
N THR A 797 11.19 0.12 -35.55
CA THR A 797 12.13 0.12 -36.70
C THR A 797 11.60 -0.78 -37.82
N GLN A 798 11.10 -1.98 -37.48
CA GLN A 798 10.51 -2.91 -38.46
C GLN A 798 9.29 -2.30 -39.18
N LEU A 799 8.45 -1.55 -38.45
CA LEU A 799 7.27 -0.91 -39.02
C LEU A 799 7.60 0.26 -39.95
N LEU A 800 8.61 1.05 -39.61
CA LEU A 800 8.96 2.28 -40.31
C LEU A 800 10.06 2.11 -41.36
N GLU A 801 10.86 1.05 -41.27
CA GLU A 801 11.92 0.76 -42.25
C GLU A 801 11.33 0.59 -43.67
N GLY A 802 11.88 1.28 -44.64
CA GLY A 802 11.36 1.25 -45.99
C GLY A 802 10.17 2.20 -46.24
N ARG A 803 9.61 2.83 -45.21
CA ARG A 803 8.68 3.96 -45.39
C ARG A 803 9.43 5.22 -45.79
N GLN A 804 8.76 6.10 -46.52
CA GLN A 804 9.39 7.32 -47.03
C GLN A 804 9.04 8.56 -46.19
N GLY A 805 9.99 9.48 -46.11
CA GLY A 805 9.84 10.78 -45.45
C GLY A 805 10.07 10.74 -43.92
N PRO A 806 10.07 11.92 -43.30
CA PRO A 806 10.27 12.06 -41.86
C PRO A 806 9.03 11.61 -41.06
N ALA A 807 9.23 11.28 -39.78
CA ALA A 807 8.17 10.98 -38.85
C ALA A 807 7.89 12.16 -37.92
N VAL A 808 6.60 12.44 -37.69
CA VAL A 808 6.12 13.43 -36.71
C VAL A 808 5.17 12.75 -35.78
N ALA A 809 5.51 12.76 -34.47
CA ALA A 809 4.65 12.26 -33.43
C ALA A 809 4.00 13.40 -32.65
N ALA A 810 2.72 13.24 -32.32
CA ALA A 810 1.97 14.19 -31.50
C ALA A 810 1.19 13.47 -30.41
N THR A 811 1.21 14.02 -29.19
CA THR A 811 0.57 13.43 -28.01
C THR A 811 -0.05 14.50 -27.12
N ASP A 812 -1.05 14.11 -26.33
CA ASP A 812 -1.69 14.99 -25.33
C ASP A 812 -0.93 15.02 -23.99
N TYR A 813 0.25 14.42 -23.96
CA TYR A 813 1.17 14.39 -22.82
C TYR A 813 2.43 15.17 -23.12
N VAL A 814 3.29 15.35 -22.12
CA VAL A 814 4.61 15.96 -22.29
C VAL A 814 5.40 15.26 -23.40
N ARG A 815 6.24 16.00 -24.14
CA ARG A 815 7.02 15.46 -25.28
C ARG A 815 7.84 14.23 -24.92
N ALA A 816 8.33 14.15 -23.66
CA ALA A 816 9.10 13.02 -23.17
C ALA A 816 8.37 11.67 -23.39
N PHE A 817 7.03 11.64 -23.38
CA PHE A 817 6.26 10.42 -23.61
C PHE A 817 6.43 9.87 -25.03
N ALA A 818 6.45 10.71 -26.05
CA ALA A 818 6.68 10.25 -27.43
C ALA A 818 8.18 10.27 -27.80
N ASP A 819 8.98 11.10 -27.14
CA ASP A 819 10.42 11.21 -27.43
C ASP A 819 11.23 9.99 -27.00
N GLN A 820 10.73 9.21 -26.05
CA GLN A 820 11.39 8.00 -25.51
C GLN A 820 11.68 6.90 -26.54
N ILE A 821 11.02 6.93 -27.71
CA ILE A 821 11.28 5.96 -28.80
C ILE A 821 12.24 6.48 -29.87
N ARG A 822 12.76 7.70 -29.75
CA ARG A 822 13.58 8.39 -30.75
C ARG A 822 14.75 7.56 -31.26
N ALA A 823 15.44 6.86 -30.35
CA ALA A 823 16.62 6.05 -30.71
C ALA A 823 16.30 4.91 -31.68
N PHE A 824 15.04 4.49 -31.77
CA PHE A 824 14.60 3.33 -32.53
C PHE A 824 13.84 3.70 -33.82
N VAL A 825 13.56 5.00 -34.02
CA VAL A 825 12.95 5.50 -35.25
C VAL A 825 14.01 5.68 -36.35
N PRO A 826 13.92 5.00 -37.52
CA PRO A 826 15.01 4.95 -38.49
C PRO A 826 15.05 6.17 -39.45
N MET A 827 14.41 7.28 -39.11
CA MET A 827 14.30 8.47 -39.94
C MET A 827 14.29 9.75 -39.10
N THR A 828 14.30 10.91 -39.74
CA THR A 828 14.13 12.20 -39.04
C THR A 828 12.84 12.15 -38.22
N TYR A 829 12.94 12.42 -36.90
CA TYR A 829 11.83 12.31 -35.97
C TYR A 829 11.60 13.61 -35.20
N THR A 830 10.40 14.13 -35.31
CA THR A 830 9.92 15.34 -34.62
C THR A 830 8.79 15.00 -33.65
N VAL A 831 8.82 15.56 -32.44
CA VAL A 831 7.82 15.29 -31.41
C VAL A 831 7.15 16.58 -30.97
N LEU A 832 5.82 16.57 -30.96
CA LEU A 832 4.96 17.59 -30.39
C LEU A 832 4.26 17.03 -29.16
N GLY A 833 4.17 17.82 -28.08
CA GLY A 833 3.54 17.43 -26.82
C GLY A 833 3.17 18.65 -25.99
N THR A 834 2.53 18.40 -24.86
CA THR A 834 1.88 19.43 -24.04
C THR A 834 2.73 19.79 -22.82
N ASP A 835 3.98 20.18 -23.04
CA ASP A 835 4.87 20.63 -21.96
C ASP A 835 4.37 21.95 -21.34
N GLY A 836 4.50 22.10 -20.03
CA GLY A 836 4.04 23.24 -19.26
C GLY A 836 2.87 22.91 -18.33
N PHE A 837 2.32 23.91 -17.67
CA PHE A 837 1.15 23.74 -16.82
C PHE A 837 -0.14 23.73 -17.65
N GLY A 838 -1.17 22.98 -17.18
CA GLY A 838 -2.50 22.97 -17.75
C GLY A 838 -3.17 24.35 -17.74
N ARG A 839 -4.15 24.56 -18.62
CA ARG A 839 -4.87 25.83 -18.80
C ARG A 839 -6.37 25.57 -18.94
N SER A 840 -7.17 26.46 -18.40
CA SER A 840 -8.63 26.41 -18.59
C SER A 840 -9.02 27.13 -19.90
N ASP A 841 -9.44 26.36 -20.90
CA ASP A 841 -9.97 26.89 -22.16
C ASP A 841 -10.74 25.82 -22.95
N THR A 842 -11.18 26.09 -24.15
CA THR A 842 -11.74 25.12 -25.10
C THR A 842 -10.63 24.18 -25.62
N ARG A 843 -11.00 22.95 -26.02
CA ARG A 843 -10.04 21.99 -26.62
C ARG A 843 -9.27 22.58 -27.81
N ALA A 844 -9.93 23.35 -28.67
CA ALA A 844 -9.30 23.98 -29.83
C ALA A 844 -8.20 24.96 -29.40
N ASN A 845 -8.50 25.83 -28.42
CA ASN A 845 -7.56 26.80 -27.91
C ASN A 845 -6.41 26.14 -27.14
N LEU A 846 -6.71 25.12 -26.34
CA LEU A 846 -5.69 24.37 -25.63
C LEU A 846 -4.72 23.65 -26.57
N ARG A 847 -5.21 22.95 -27.60
CA ARG A 847 -4.38 22.33 -28.64
C ARG A 847 -3.54 23.34 -29.40
N ARG A 848 -4.11 24.51 -29.68
CA ARG A 848 -3.37 25.64 -30.29
C ARG A 848 -2.31 26.18 -29.35
N PHE A 849 -2.64 26.36 -28.07
CA PHE A 849 -1.71 26.87 -27.06
C PHE A 849 -0.53 25.92 -26.88
N PHE A 850 -0.77 24.62 -26.76
CA PHE A 850 0.28 23.59 -26.58
C PHE A 850 0.93 23.13 -27.90
N GLU A 851 0.54 23.67 -29.06
CA GLU A 851 1.16 23.37 -30.36
C GLU A 851 0.98 21.93 -30.82
N VAL A 852 -0.16 21.31 -30.48
CA VAL A 852 -0.50 19.93 -30.83
C VAL A 852 -1.75 19.84 -31.70
N ASP A 853 -2.23 20.96 -32.23
CA ASP A 853 -3.33 20.99 -33.20
C ASP A 853 -2.86 20.55 -34.60
N ARG A 854 -3.83 20.29 -35.49
CA ARG A 854 -3.59 19.87 -36.87
C ARG A 854 -2.66 20.81 -37.65
N TYR A 855 -2.70 22.10 -37.33
CA TYR A 855 -1.91 23.13 -38.02
C TYR A 855 -0.43 23.06 -37.60
N TYR A 856 -0.15 22.89 -36.32
CA TYR A 856 1.19 22.70 -35.84
C TYR A 856 1.78 21.35 -36.25
N ILE A 857 0.96 20.28 -36.31
CA ILE A 857 1.40 18.95 -36.80
C ILE A 857 1.75 19.05 -38.30
N ALA A 858 0.90 19.69 -39.12
CA ALA A 858 1.19 19.88 -40.54
C ALA A 858 2.43 20.76 -40.75
N HIS A 859 2.58 21.86 -40.01
CA HIS A 859 3.77 22.70 -40.02
C HIS A 859 5.03 21.92 -39.65
N ALA A 860 5.01 21.12 -38.59
CA ALA A 860 6.14 20.29 -38.16
C ALA A 860 6.55 19.27 -39.25
N ALA A 861 5.57 18.70 -39.97
CA ALA A 861 5.85 17.78 -41.09
C ALA A 861 6.56 18.50 -42.26
N ILE A 862 6.13 19.73 -42.62
CA ILE A 862 6.77 20.55 -43.67
C ILE A 862 8.18 20.96 -43.22
N ALA A 863 8.35 21.38 -41.97
CA ALA A 863 9.67 21.71 -41.41
C ALA A 863 10.63 20.52 -41.42
N ALA A 864 10.14 19.31 -41.09
CA ALA A 864 10.93 18.11 -41.16
C ALA A 864 11.31 17.72 -42.60
N LEU A 865 10.40 17.87 -43.57
CA LEU A 865 10.72 17.68 -45.00
C LEU A 865 11.76 18.73 -45.52
N ALA A 866 11.69 19.96 -45.04
CA ALA A 866 12.70 20.96 -45.35
C ALA A 866 14.06 20.64 -44.75
N LYS A 867 14.09 20.10 -43.52
CA LYS A 867 15.32 19.61 -42.89
C LYS A 867 15.96 18.44 -43.69
N ASP A 868 15.14 17.59 -44.27
CA ASP A 868 15.56 16.49 -45.13
C ASP A 868 15.87 16.92 -46.56
N GLY A 869 15.85 18.24 -46.89
CA GLY A 869 16.14 18.77 -48.19
C GLY A 869 15.09 18.46 -49.26
N LYS A 870 13.86 18.05 -48.85
CA LYS A 870 12.75 17.71 -49.75
C LYS A 870 11.80 18.91 -50.00
N MET A 871 11.81 19.88 -49.12
CA MET A 871 11.11 21.17 -49.21
C MET A 871 12.09 22.31 -48.85
N THR A 872 11.66 23.55 -48.91
CA THR A 872 12.48 24.72 -48.66
C THR A 872 12.01 25.53 -47.46
N GLY A 873 12.85 26.39 -46.88
CA GLY A 873 12.45 27.33 -45.83
C GLY A 873 11.31 28.25 -46.25
N LYS A 874 11.13 28.50 -47.58
CA LYS A 874 9.98 29.27 -48.11
C LYS A 874 8.66 28.50 -47.94
N ASP A 875 8.69 27.19 -48.08
CA ASP A 875 7.51 26.34 -47.87
C ASP A 875 7.13 26.34 -46.38
N VAL A 876 8.12 26.27 -45.48
CA VAL A 876 7.88 26.40 -44.03
C VAL A 876 7.27 27.77 -43.69
N ALA A 877 7.82 28.87 -44.23
CA ALA A 877 7.27 30.20 -44.00
C ALA A 877 5.85 30.36 -44.60
N ARG A 878 5.56 29.69 -45.73
CA ARG A 878 4.22 29.63 -46.32
C ARG A 878 3.25 28.93 -45.36
N ALA A 879 3.64 27.83 -44.75
CA ALA A 879 2.79 27.11 -43.76
C ALA A 879 2.52 27.99 -42.53
N ILE A 880 3.51 28.66 -41.96
CA ILE A 880 3.35 29.59 -40.83
C ILE A 880 2.27 30.63 -41.16
N LYS A 881 2.38 31.28 -42.33
CA LYS A 881 1.44 32.30 -42.76
C LYS A 881 0.03 31.74 -43.03
N GLN A 882 -0.06 30.62 -43.75
CA GLN A 882 -1.31 29.99 -44.12
C GLN A 882 -2.10 29.47 -42.89
N TYR A 883 -1.41 28.86 -41.95
CA TYR A 883 -2.00 28.32 -40.74
C TYR A 883 -2.07 29.32 -39.58
N LYS A 884 -1.71 30.58 -39.85
CA LYS A 884 -1.75 31.71 -38.88
C LYS A 884 -1.00 31.33 -37.57
N ILE A 885 0.17 30.72 -37.71
CA ILE A 885 1.04 30.42 -36.58
C ILE A 885 1.78 31.72 -36.23
N ASP A 886 1.75 32.08 -34.95
CA ASP A 886 2.54 33.20 -34.42
C ASP A 886 3.93 32.69 -34.04
N PRO A 887 5.00 33.05 -34.76
CA PRO A 887 6.34 32.61 -34.47
C PRO A 887 6.92 33.23 -33.19
N GLU A 888 6.35 34.35 -32.73
CA GLU A 888 6.78 35.04 -31.51
C GLU A 888 5.94 34.63 -30.26
N LYS A 889 5.03 33.69 -30.43
CA LYS A 889 4.23 33.16 -29.34
C LYS A 889 5.16 32.61 -28.22
N ALA A 890 4.86 32.97 -26.98
CA ALA A 890 5.61 32.47 -25.83
C ALA A 890 5.57 30.95 -25.74
N ASN A 891 6.68 30.36 -25.34
CA ASN A 891 6.76 28.91 -25.12
C ASN A 891 5.83 28.50 -23.95
N PRO A 892 4.89 27.55 -24.14
CA PRO A 892 3.97 27.10 -23.09
C PRO A 892 4.64 26.68 -21.77
N VAL A 893 5.90 26.22 -21.82
CA VAL A 893 6.66 25.83 -20.62
C VAL A 893 6.93 27.01 -19.69
N GLY A 894 7.11 28.20 -20.24
CA GLY A 894 7.57 29.36 -19.49
C GLY A 894 6.46 30.35 -19.08
N VAL A 895 5.22 30.04 -19.36
CA VAL A 895 4.07 30.98 -19.10
C VAL A 895 2.98 30.33 -18.27
#